data_cbe2c5a9b580f192f6fdc1a88a78da61
#
_entry.id   cbe2c5a9b580f192f6fdc1a88a78da61
#
_cell.length_a   1.000
_cell.length_b   1.000
_cell.length_c   1.000
_cell.angle_alpha   90.00
_cell.angle_beta   90.00
_cell.angle_gamma   90.00
#
_symmetry.space_group_name_H-M   'P 1'
#
loop_
_entity.id
_entity.type
_entity.pdbx_description
1 polymer ?
#
loop_
_entity_poly.entity_id
_entity_poly.type
_entity_poly.pdbx_seq_one_letter_code
_entity_poly.pdbx_strand_id
1 'polypeptide(L)'
;MNPKRRPQQLDQCQDFWGLDHWVDTHPDQFTLEQVYKRMVEINQGPPEASQLQLCAKTDSSWIDGIGFIHLAQMHGELNLEYNQTYQTALIGLTPALQMPLMRADKHLRQKLVWLMLAQEGNQGLSLAKCDNSATRPAGTMGWSRTLKTCIDEGLIERDQLLDTLLQMLAADFPATRAGWYSRTLRMLAMTPNEAASRQAPLCALLTSPITATTALAVNELAKTSRTNQLDTTLFLHHCPGALTGTKTNAVGVLKILLDNLNAINPNQIQPLLDLALTFPHPQVQRLALDLAEQSLKAKLIEPTQLTPITSHNLYGQTTLIAQEEKLGLNFELLLNYLATTPIQPTQPLTKLATRLAKGKPRPKQIIGLLLQLALNPQTTTQKQLASTLNNLETQIPTLMRQRINEIGALLKNHQTYQLLATPTHNDGTINPLTLVQRTLQNTTTNPPPADLTQALLRLNPNHPDTPTAQNLLNQHSHKLPPNQTKQITQALNGTLAKQAQKYLNTITITWVGQQAYNPRTGTPKTKNNTPTYAYWRPQINTPTPPTNPQLTPLTDTTNTGTDIEPHQYTHPTNPRHLTICLLTSQWYKQDSQQLTPNCYQAITQHTNHLDPLTAQLLPLAMGENKTELRTLGTETLNNLTTHQQLNYNDTLTAFLTTAKTIKLNRWAQAFNDLANLNPQLSLKLLLDILPTLNPNQPGINKLLATTTTQYTHAQTQGWAPPLNQNTHTWLNQITGTTQTAKYAHTLKQLDTKNPTARHQKPHSARG
;
A
#
# COMPACT_ATOMS: atom_id res chain seq x y z
N MET A 1 -23.91 26.19 14.66
CA MET A 1 -24.46 26.37 16.03
C MET A 1 -23.35 26.75 17.01
N ASN A 2 -23.66 27.65 17.92
CA ASN A 2 -22.73 28.09 18.96
C ASN A 2 -22.53 26.93 19.96
N PRO A 3 -21.29 26.43 20.21
CA PRO A 3 -21.06 25.25 21.07
C PRO A 3 -21.52 25.44 22.54
N LYS A 4 -21.93 26.63 22.93
CA LYS A 4 -22.43 26.95 24.29
C LYS A 4 -23.93 26.68 24.49
N ARG A 5 -24.67 26.13 23.49
CA ARG A 5 -26.12 25.86 23.56
C ARG A 5 -26.48 24.41 23.21
N ARG A 6 -25.61 23.45 23.48
CA ARG A 6 -26.00 22.04 23.32
C ARG A 6 -26.88 21.60 24.49
N PRO A 7 -28.04 20.97 24.24
CA PRO A 7 -28.85 20.44 25.30
C PRO A 7 -28.07 19.47 26.17
N GLN A 8 -28.13 19.61 27.47
CA GLN A 8 -27.49 18.69 28.43
C GLN A 8 -28.49 17.62 28.94
N GLN A 9 -29.79 17.86 28.76
CA GLN A 9 -30.86 16.96 29.17
C GLN A 9 -31.87 16.85 28.03
N LEU A 10 -32.64 15.76 28.02
CA LEU A 10 -33.62 15.45 26.98
C LEU A 10 -34.71 16.52 26.87
N ASP A 11 -35.18 17.04 27.99
CA ASP A 11 -36.20 18.09 28.10
C ASP A 11 -35.75 19.46 27.55
N GLN A 12 -34.48 19.69 27.41
CA GLN A 12 -33.87 20.91 26.84
C GLN A 12 -33.82 20.91 25.31
N CYS A 13 -34.12 19.79 24.64
CA CYS A 13 -34.15 19.71 23.19
C CYS A 13 -35.38 20.48 22.67
N GLN A 14 -35.17 21.50 21.82
CA GLN A 14 -36.20 22.41 21.31
C GLN A 14 -36.64 22.12 19.87
N ASP A 15 -35.84 21.27 19.16
CA ASP A 15 -36.11 20.89 17.78
C ASP A 15 -35.64 19.43 17.54
N PHE A 16 -36.09 18.86 16.42
CA PHE A 16 -35.77 17.49 16.07
C PHE A 16 -34.28 17.25 15.89
N TRP A 17 -33.55 18.21 15.36
CA TRP A 17 -32.12 18.09 15.17
C TRP A 17 -31.39 18.07 16.52
N GLY A 18 -31.79 18.89 17.47
CA GLY A 18 -31.27 18.87 18.84
C GLY A 18 -31.63 17.56 19.57
N LEU A 19 -32.83 17.05 19.37
CA LEU A 19 -33.25 15.76 19.93
C LEU A 19 -32.46 14.58 19.35
N ASP A 20 -32.30 14.53 18.03
CA ASP A 20 -31.54 13.48 17.34
C ASP A 20 -30.07 13.49 17.76
N HIS A 21 -29.49 14.67 17.81
CA HIS A 21 -28.09 14.84 18.28
C HIS A 21 -27.94 14.47 19.76
N TRP A 22 -28.89 14.81 20.61
CA TRP A 22 -28.84 14.46 22.02
C TRP A 22 -28.94 12.95 22.22
N VAL A 23 -29.87 12.31 21.56
CA VAL A 23 -30.07 10.84 21.57
C VAL A 23 -28.78 10.13 21.11
N ASP A 24 -28.17 10.58 20.01
CA ASP A 24 -26.96 9.95 19.47
C ASP A 24 -25.74 10.12 20.39
N THR A 25 -25.71 11.21 21.18
CA THR A 25 -24.60 11.49 22.11
C THR A 25 -24.81 10.89 23.52
N HIS A 26 -26.04 10.43 23.85
CA HIS A 26 -26.39 9.86 25.16
C HIS A 26 -27.12 8.52 25.03
N PRO A 27 -26.56 7.51 24.37
CA PRO A 27 -27.27 6.30 23.93
C PRO A 27 -27.87 5.46 25.07
N ASP A 28 -27.37 5.58 26.30
CA ASP A 28 -27.82 4.78 27.46
C ASP A 28 -28.66 5.60 28.48
N GLN A 29 -29.06 6.83 28.13
CA GLN A 29 -29.69 7.75 29.07
C GLN A 29 -31.17 8.04 28.75
N PHE A 30 -31.79 7.23 27.90
CA PHE A 30 -33.22 7.43 27.53
C PHE A 30 -33.95 6.09 27.36
N THR A 31 -35.26 6.17 27.44
CA THR A 31 -36.18 5.13 26.93
C THR A 31 -36.83 5.59 25.64
N LEU A 32 -37.33 4.66 24.81
CA LEU A 32 -38.08 5.02 23.59
C LEU A 32 -39.32 5.86 23.91
N GLU A 33 -39.98 5.58 25.01
CA GLU A 33 -41.17 6.33 25.49
C GLU A 33 -40.80 7.79 25.82
N GLN A 34 -39.70 8.02 26.50
CA GLN A 34 -39.20 9.38 26.80
C GLN A 34 -38.87 10.16 25.54
N VAL A 35 -38.21 9.52 24.57
CA VAL A 35 -37.89 10.11 23.28
C VAL A 35 -39.13 10.44 22.50
N TYR A 36 -40.10 9.51 22.44
CA TYR A 36 -41.38 9.72 21.78
C TYR A 36 -42.16 10.90 22.39
N LYS A 37 -42.32 10.90 23.72
CA LYS A 37 -42.99 12.01 24.43
C LYS A 37 -42.34 13.34 24.11
N ARG A 38 -41.03 13.45 24.16
CA ARG A 38 -40.29 14.67 23.85
C ARG A 38 -40.48 15.11 22.39
N MET A 39 -40.50 14.15 21.47
CA MET A 39 -40.80 14.40 20.06
C MET A 39 -42.20 15.03 19.87
N VAL A 40 -43.20 14.46 20.50
CA VAL A 40 -44.60 14.97 20.44
C VAL A 40 -44.69 16.38 21.03
N GLU A 41 -44.00 16.66 22.14
CA GLU A 41 -43.92 18.00 22.75
C GLU A 41 -43.26 19.00 21.81
N ILE A 42 -42.16 18.67 21.17
CA ILE A 42 -41.47 19.54 20.21
C ILE A 42 -42.34 19.83 18.99
N ASN A 43 -43.03 18.81 18.47
CA ASN A 43 -43.83 18.92 17.27
C ASN A 43 -45.25 19.48 17.54
N GLN A 44 -45.64 19.70 18.80
CA GLN A 44 -46.99 20.06 19.24
C GLN A 44 -48.05 19.07 18.77
N GLY A 45 -47.67 17.79 18.61
CA GLY A 45 -48.45 16.68 18.13
C GLY A 45 -47.58 15.59 17.48
N PRO A 46 -48.18 14.45 17.09
CA PRO A 46 -47.46 13.42 16.36
C PRO A 46 -46.99 13.92 14.98
N PRO A 47 -45.89 13.40 14.42
CA PRO A 47 -45.38 13.80 13.09
C PRO A 47 -46.42 13.41 12.01
N GLU A 48 -46.58 14.27 11.02
CA GLU A 48 -47.53 14.02 9.92
C GLU A 48 -46.90 13.14 8.81
N ALA A 49 -47.74 12.33 8.15
CA ALA A 49 -47.36 11.52 7.00
C ALA A 49 -46.77 12.33 5.82
N SER A 50 -47.16 13.62 5.73
CA SER A 50 -46.66 14.59 4.76
C SER A 50 -45.12 14.81 4.87
N GLN A 51 -44.54 14.63 6.05
CA GLN A 51 -43.10 14.80 6.28
C GLN A 51 -42.28 13.72 5.52
N LEU A 52 -42.77 12.48 5.48
CA LEU A 52 -42.14 11.41 4.69
C LEU A 52 -42.30 11.64 3.19
N GLN A 53 -43.43 12.16 2.73
CA GLN A 53 -43.66 12.48 1.33
C GLN A 53 -42.82 13.69 0.86
N LEU A 54 -42.61 14.68 1.72
CA LEU A 54 -41.73 15.82 1.43
C LEU A 54 -40.28 15.38 1.26
N CYS A 55 -39.81 14.49 2.13
CA CYS A 55 -38.46 13.93 2.06
C CYS A 55 -38.26 13.03 0.84
N ALA A 56 -39.29 12.33 0.38
CA ALA A 56 -39.21 11.50 -0.84
C ALA A 56 -39.15 12.33 -2.15
N LYS A 57 -39.62 13.59 -2.12
CA LYS A 57 -39.62 14.51 -3.27
C LYS A 57 -38.34 15.35 -3.41
N THR A 58 -37.53 15.44 -2.36
CA THR A 58 -36.26 16.13 -2.40
C THR A 58 -35.15 15.12 -2.68
N ASP A 59 -34.26 15.44 -3.62
CA ASP A 59 -33.04 14.64 -3.90
C ASP A 59 -32.08 14.54 -2.68
N SER A 60 -32.42 15.18 -1.56
CA SER A 60 -31.70 15.05 -0.30
C SER A 60 -32.10 13.72 0.35
N SER A 61 -31.23 12.76 0.21
CA SER A 61 -31.37 11.38 0.67
C SER A 61 -31.38 11.18 2.20
N TRP A 62 -31.38 12.25 2.98
CA TRP A 62 -31.44 12.24 4.44
C TRP A 62 -32.86 12.58 4.88
N ILE A 63 -33.56 11.60 5.44
CA ILE A 63 -34.76 11.84 6.19
C ILE A 63 -34.32 12.04 7.62
N ASP A 64 -34.08 13.29 7.98
CA ASP A 64 -33.87 13.64 9.39
C ASP A 64 -35.10 13.26 10.16
N GLY A 65 -34.92 12.46 11.21
CA GLY A 65 -36.01 12.04 12.07
C GLY A 65 -36.75 10.78 11.67
N ILE A 66 -36.24 9.91 10.75
CA ILE A 66 -36.86 8.62 10.45
C ILE A 66 -37.13 7.78 11.71
N GLY A 67 -36.26 7.86 12.71
CA GLY A 67 -36.43 7.19 14.00
C GLY A 67 -37.66 7.65 14.74
N PHE A 68 -37.98 8.92 14.69
CA PHE A 68 -39.18 9.50 15.31
C PHE A 68 -40.45 9.13 14.53
N ILE A 69 -40.36 9.14 13.20
CA ILE A 69 -41.49 8.69 12.34
C ILE A 69 -41.77 7.20 12.59
N HIS A 70 -40.73 6.41 12.76
CA HIS A 70 -40.90 4.98 13.08
C HIS A 70 -41.52 4.77 14.47
N LEU A 71 -41.12 5.57 15.46
CA LEU A 71 -41.76 5.57 16.79
C LEU A 71 -43.22 5.94 16.72
N ALA A 72 -43.61 6.99 15.99
CA ALA A 72 -45.00 7.39 15.81
C ALA A 72 -45.85 6.29 15.10
N GLN A 73 -45.25 5.60 14.13
CA GLN A 73 -45.84 4.44 13.47
C GLN A 73 -46.05 3.28 14.46
N MET A 74 -45.11 3.01 15.34
CA MET A 74 -45.22 1.98 16.39
C MET A 74 -46.32 2.30 17.41
N HIS A 75 -46.52 3.58 17.72
CA HIS A 75 -47.57 4.06 18.62
C HIS A 75 -48.98 4.16 17.95
N GLY A 76 -49.04 3.84 16.64
CA GLY A 76 -50.34 3.89 15.91
C GLY A 76 -50.79 5.28 15.52
N GLU A 77 -49.95 6.30 15.72
CA GLU A 77 -50.23 7.71 15.36
C GLU A 77 -50.08 7.97 13.85
N LEU A 78 -49.31 7.11 13.17
CA LEU A 78 -49.11 7.13 11.72
C LEU A 78 -49.53 5.77 11.13
N ASN A 79 -50.08 5.81 9.92
CA ASN A 79 -50.35 4.61 9.14
C ASN A 79 -49.69 4.74 7.76
N LEU A 80 -48.36 4.57 7.75
CA LEU A 80 -47.55 4.68 6.55
C LEU A 80 -47.31 3.32 5.91
N GLU A 81 -47.35 3.29 4.59
CA GLU A 81 -46.93 2.10 3.85
C GLU A 81 -45.39 1.94 3.94
N TYR A 82 -44.94 0.72 4.26
CA TYR A 82 -43.53 0.37 4.29
C TYR A 82 -42.95 0.17 2.88
N ASN A 83 -43.12 1.16 2.03
CA ASN A 83 -42.66 1.17 0.65
C ASN A 83 -41.12 1.34 0.56
N GLN A 84 -40.56 1.37 -0.66
CA GLN A 84 -39.15 1.49 -0.90
C GLN A 84 -38.54 2.75 -0.28
N THR A 85 -39.23 3.87 -0.28
CA THR A 85 -38.77 5.12 0.34
C THR A 85 -38.58 4.96 1.84
N TYR A 86 -39.58 4.35 2.53
CA TYR A 86 -39.49 4.07 3.96
C TYR A 86 -38.33 3.13 4.29
N GLN A 87 -38.18 2.05 3.53
CA GLN A 87 -37.11 1.08 3.70
C GLN A 87 -35.71 1.71 3.50
N THR A 88 -35.56 2.59 2.49
CA THR A 88 -34.33 3.34 2.27
C THR A 88 -34.08 4.32 3.41
N ALA A 89 -35.09 4.99 3.93
CA ALA A 89 -34.96 5.92 5.04
C ALA A 89 -34.47 5.25 6.32
N LEU A 90 -34.87 4.00 6.59
CA LEU A 90 -34.42 3.23 7.75
C LEU A 90 -32.89 3.05 7.80
N ILE A 91 -32.19 3.11 6.64
CA ILE A 91 -30.71 3.10 6.58
C ILE A 91 -30.15 4.27 7.38
N GLY A 92 -30.81 5.44 7.33
CA GLY A 92 -30.43 6.65 8.04
C GLY A 92 -30.88 6.70 9.52
N LEU A 93 -31.43 5.62 10.06
CA LEU A 93 -31.85 5.55 11.45
C LEU A 93 -30.68 5.88 12.39
N THR A 94 -30.94 6.83 13.29
CA THR A 94 -29.94 7.28 14.29
C THR A 94 -29.38 6.10 15.05
N PRO A 95 -28.04 5.95 15.10
CA PRO A 95 -27.39 4.78 15.68
C PRO A 95 -27.85 4.42 17.08
N ALA A 96 -28.05 5.42 17.95
CA ALA A 96 -28.49 5.20 19.31
C ALA A 96 -29.94 4.65 19.40
N LEU A 97 -30.77 4.86 18.37
CA LEU A 97 -32.13 4.32 18.28
C LEU A 97 -32.17 2.91 17.67
N GLN A 98 -31.12 2.48 16.94
CA GLN A 98 -31.14 1.19 16.23
C GLN A 98 -31.43 0.01 17.17
N MET A 99 -30.63 -0.17 18.22
CA MET A 99 -30.79 -1.28 19.15
C MET A 99 -32.11 -1.21 19.97
N PRO A 100 -32.48 -0.05 20.57
CA PRO A 100 -33.75 0.07 21.26
C PRO A 100 -34.95 -0.30 20.37
N LEU A 101 -34.98 0.17 19.12
CA LEU A 101 -36.02 -0.17 18.16
C LEU A 101 -35.97 -1.64 17.73
N MET A 102 -34.81 -2.20 17.49
CA MET A 102 -34.64 -3.64 17.18
C MET A 102 -35.15 -4.53 18.33
N ARG A 103 -35.00 -4.11 19.58
CA ARG A 103 -35.56 -4.83 20.74
C ARG A 103 -37.07 -4.68 20.86
N ALA A 104 -37.61 -3.48 20.65
CA ALA A 104 -38.99 -3.15 20.85
C ALA A 104 -39.89 -3.61 19.69
N ASP A 105 -39.50 -3.36 18.44
CA ASP A 105 -40.30 -3.64 17.26
C ASP A 105 -40.01 -4.98 16.60
N LYS A 106 -40.97 -5.92 16.75
CA LYS A 106 -40.92 -7.23 16.10
C LYS A 106 -40.99 -7.12 14.56
N HIS A 107 -41.77 -6.17 14.04
CA HIS A 107 -41.96 -6.00 12.60
C HIS A 107 -40.67 -5.48 11.93
N LEU A 108 -39.99 -4.54 12.60
CA LEU A 108 -38.66 -4.05 12.13
C LEU A 108 -37.68 -5.21 11.97
N ARG A 109 -37.51 -6.03 13.00
CA ARG A 109 -36.50 -7.11 12.96
C ARG A 109 -36.87 -8.32 12.12
N GLN A 110 -38.19 -8.62 11.96
CA GLN A 110 -38.65 -9.77 11.19
C GLN A 110 -38.80 -9.49 9.69
N LYS A 111 -39.06 -8.23 9.30
CA LYS A 111 -39.35 -7.88 7.91
C LYS A 111 -38.56 -6.70 7.38
N LEU A 112 -38.60 -5.54 8.04
CA LEU A 112 -38.10 -4.29 7.45
C LEU A 112 -36.57 -4.28 7.33
N VAL A 113 -35.86 -4.84 8.31
CA VAL A 113 -34.38 -4.90 8.26
C VAL A 113 -33.88 -5.73 7.08
N TRP A 114 -34.58 -6.80 6.72
CA TRP A 114 -34.20 -7.64 5.57
C TRP A 114 -34.43 -6.93 4.24
N LEU A 115 -35.56 -6.20 4.12
CA LEU A 115 -35.85 -5.38 2.95
C LEU A 115 -34.82 -4.23 2.81
N MET A 116 -34.47 -3.59 3.91
CA MET A 116 -33.42 -2.56 3.95
C MET A 116 -32.08 -3.12 3.50
N LEU A 117 -31.68 -4.29 3.98
CA LEU A 117 -30.45 -4.96 3.57
C LEU A 117 -30.45 -5.30 2.08
N ALA A 118 -31.58 -5.78 1.54
CA ALA A 118 -31.70 -6.14 0.13
C ALA A 118 -31.58 -4.93 -0.81
N GLN A 119 -31.93 -3.74 -0.36
CA GLN A 119 -31.86 -2.52 -1.17
C GLN A 119 -30.54 -1.79 -1.05
N GLU A 120 -29.87 -1.90 0.10
CA GLU A 120 -28.60 -1.19 0.46
C GLU A 120 -28.71 0.35 0.39
N GLY A 121 -29.69 0.91 -0.26
CA GLY A 121 -29.95 2.33 -0.38
C GLY A 121 -29.74 2.90 -1.80
N ASN A 122 -29.49 4.20 -1.88
CA ASN A 122 -29.30 4.95 -3.12
C ASN A 122 -27.97 5.71 -3.12
N GLN A 123 -27.72 6.58 -4.11
CA GLN A 123 -26.46 7.36 -4.20
C GLN A 123 -26.24 8.31 -3.02
N GLY A 124 -27.31 8.80 -2.40
CA GLY A 124 -27.25 9.73 -1.28
C GLY A 124 -27.17 9.06 0.08
N LEU A 125 -27.90 7.95 0.28
CA LEU A 125 -28.01 7.24 1.54
C LEU A 125 -27.75 5.76 1.34
N SER A 126 -26.75 5.20 2.01
CA SER A 126 -26.40 3.78 1.93
C SER A 126 -25.83 3.28 3.25
N LEU A 127 -25.96 1.96 3.51
CA LEU A 127 -25.39 1.30 4.69
C LEU A 127 -23.89 1.57 4.81
N ALA A 128 -23.16 1.50 3.69
CA ALA A 128 -21.74 1.78 3.64
C ALA A 128 -21.39 3.22 4.06
N LYS A 129 -22.19 4.20 3.64
CA LYS A 129 -21.99 5.61 3.97
C LYS A 129 -22.36 5.89 5.43
N CYS A 130 -23.46 5.34 5.91
CA CYS A 130 -23.91 5.53 7.28
C CYS A 130 -22.94 4.94 8.31
N ASP A 131 -22.37 3.76 8.08
CA ASP A 131 -21.42 3.14 8.99
C ASP A 131 -20.00 3.74 8.92
N ASN A 132 -19.64 4.36 7.79
CA ASN A 132 -18.33 4.97 7.60
C ASN A 132 -18.24 6.46 7.96
N SER A 133 -19.31 7.05 8.48
CA SER A 133 -19.30 8.47 8.85
C SER A 133 -18.26 8.76 9.91
N ALA A 134 -17.18 9.48 9.51
CA ALA A 134 -16.07 9.88 10.38
C ALA A 134 -16.45 10.92 11.46
N THR A 135 -17.69 11.39 11.45
CA THR A 135 -18.22 12.40 12.36
C THR A 135 -18.88 11.82 13.61
N ARG A 136 -18.98 10.48 13.71
CA ARG A 136 -19.64 9.83 14.83
C ARG A 136 -18.77 9.79 16.08
N PRO A 137 -19.33 10.04 17.27
CA PRO A 137 -18.61 9.84 18.53
C PRO A 137 -18.04 8.42 18.64
N ALA A 138 -16.87 8.28 19.24
CA ALA A 138 -16.29 6.97 19.50
C ALA A 138 -17.24 6.17 20.43
N GLY A 139 -17.82 5.10 19.92
CA GLY A 139 -18.76 4.23 20.67
C GLY A 139 -20.16 4.12 20.08
N THR A 140 -20.57 5.01 19.16
CA THR A 140 -21.89 4.88 18.49
C THR A 140 -21.90 3.66 17.55
N MET A 141 -22.91 2.81 17.71
CA MET A 141 -23.10 1.61 16.89
C MET A 141 -23.70 2.00 15.55
N GLY A 142 -23.16 1.47 14.45
CA GLY A 142 -23.82 1.51 13.14
C GLY A 142 -24.50 0.18 12.85
N TRP A 143 -25.21 0.08 11.72
CA TRP A 143 -25.99 -1.11 11.37
C TRP A 143 -25.20 -2.42 11.42
N SER A 144 -23.94 -2.44 11.01
CA SER A 144 -23.12 -3.65 11.08
C SER A 144 -22.96 -4.17 12.51
N ARG A 145 -22.73 -3.28 13.48
CA ARG A 145 -22.61 -3.65 14.91
C ARG A 145 -23.97 -3.97 15.52
N THR A 146 -25.00 -3.19 15.16
CA THR A 146 -26.38 -3.45 15.61
C THR A 146 -26.83 -4.85 15.23
N LEU A 147 -26.62 -5.25 13.96
CA LEU A 147 -26.96 -6.60 13.49
C LEU A 147 -26.18 -7.69 14.25
N LYS A 148 -24.88 -7.46 14.50
CA LYS A 148 -24.10 -8.40 15.32
C LYS A 148 -24.67 -8.51 16.74
N THR A 149 -24.98 -7.40 17.37
CA THR A 149 -25.57 -7.41 18.74
C THR A 149 -26.95 -8.10 18.74
N CYS A 150 -27.77 -7.89 17.69
CA CYS A 150 -29.04 -8.61 17.55
C CYS A 150 -28.87 -10.14 17.46
N ILE A 151 -27.81 -10.63 16.82
CA ILE A 151 -27.46 -12.06 16.85
C ILE A 151 -27.05 -12.48 18.25
N ASP A 152 -26.15 -11.73 18.88
CA ASP A 152 -25.62 -12.04 20.21
C ASP A 152 -26.76 -12.09 21.28
N GLU A 153 -27.83 -11.29 21.09
CA GLU A 153 -29.04 -11.28 21.93
C GLU A 153 -30.14 -12.25 21.44
N GLY A 154 -29.94 -12.98 20.35
CA GLY A 154 -30.98 -13.90 19.82
C GLY A 154 -32.23 -13.21 19.21
N LEU A 155 -32.10 -11.95 18.83
CA LEU A 155 -33.21 -11.17 18.24
C LEU A 155 -33.43 -11.46 16.75
N ILE A 156 -32.38 -11.87 16.04
CA ILE A 156 -32.42 -12.29 14.64
C ILE A 156 -31.61 -13.57 14.45
N GLU A 157 -32.00 -14.36 13.46
CA GLU A 157 -31.33 -15.62 13.14
C GLU A 157 -29.99 -15.37 12.41
N ARG A 158 -28.91 -15.95 12.96
CA ARG A 158 -27.55 -15.81 12.43
C ARG A 158 -27.43 -16.34 11.01
N ASP A 159 -27.98 -17.52 10.73
CA ASP A 159 -27.90 -18.15 9.41
C ASP A 159 -28.61 -17.32 8.35
N GLN A 160 -29.78 -16.78 8.66
CA GLN A 160 -30.52 -15.89 7.77
C GLN A 160 -29.70 -14.64 7.43
N LEU A 161 -29.00 -14.06 8.43
CA LEU A 161 -28.16 -12.88 8.17
C LEU A 161 -26.97 -13.22 7.28
N LEU A 162 -26.26 -14.32 7.55
CA LEU A 162 -25.14 -14.76 6.73
C LEU A 162 -25.56 -14.98 5.28
N ASP A 163 -26.69 -15.66 5.06
CA ASP A 163 -27.21 -15.94 3.73
C ASP A 163 -27.63 -14.66 2.99
N THR A 164 -28.31 -13.75 3.68
CA THR A 164 -28.71 -12.45 3.10
C THR A 164 -27.49 -11.64 2.69
N LEU A 165 -26.48 -11.55 3.55
CA LEU A 165 -25.27 -10.77 3.25
C LEU A 165 -24.48 -11.38 2.08
N LEU A 166 -24.39 -12.70 1.97
CA LEU A 166 -23.75 -13.39 0.84
C LEU A 166 -24.52 -13.18 -0.46
N GLN A 167 -25.86 -13.27 -0.40
CA GLN A 167 -26.74 -13.01 -1.54
C GLN A 167 -26.56 -11.57 -2.07
N MET A 168 -26.43 -10.59 -1.16
CA MET A 168 -26.22 -9.19 -1.55
C MET A 168 -24.83 -8.95 -2.16
N LEU A 169 -23.83 -9.71 -1.81
CA LEU A 169 -22.52 -9.65 -2.47
C LEU A 169 -22.56 -10.14 -3.91
N ALA A 170 -23.52 -10.98 -4.27
CA ALA A 170 -23.76 -11.41 -5.65
C ALA A 170 -24.52 -10.35 -6.48
N ALA A 171 -25.11 -9.33 -5.83
CA ALA A 171 -25.74 -8.21 -6.52
C ALA A 171 -24.68 -7.27 -7.11
N ASP A 172 -25.01 -6.60 -8.22
CA ASP A 172 -24.08 -5.70 -8.92
C ASP A 172 -23.97 -4.32 -8.24
N PHE A 173 -23.53 -4.32 -6.99
CA PHE A 173 -23.29 -3.10 -6.23
C PHE A 173 -21.92 -2.49 -6.53
N PRO A 174 -21.78 -1.14 -6.48
CA PRO A 174 -20.48 -0.49 -6.50
C PRO A 174 -19.56 -0.98 -5.38
N ALA A 175 -18.24 -0.95 -5.59
CA ALA A 175 -17.24 -1.50 -4.66
C ALA A 175 -17.36 -0.98 -3.21
N THR A 176 -17.74 0.28 -3.01
CA THR A 176 -17.95 0.87 -1.67
C THR A 176 -19.11 0.21 -0.93
N ARG A 177 -20.21 -0.08 -1.63
CA ARG A 177 -21.39 -0.75 -1.08
C ARG A 177 -21.12 -2.22 -0.81
N ALA A 178 -20.66 -2.96 -1.80
CA ALA A 178 -20.25 -4.36 -1.63
C ALA A 178 -19.21 -4.53 -0.50
N GLY A 179 -18.34 -3.54 -0.33
CA GLY A 179 -17.37 -3.48 0.76
C GLY A 179 -18.00 -3.45 2.16
N TRP A 180 -19.20 -2.88 2.34
CA TRP A 180 -19.90 -2.91 3.60
C TRP A 180 -20.32 -4.34 3.98
N TYR A 181 -20.93 -5.08 3.05
CA TYR A 181 -21.34 -6.48 3.26
C TYR A 181 -20.12 -7.36 3.56
N SER A 182 -19.03 -7.19 2.82
CA SER A 182 -17.78 -7.94 3.06
C SER A 182 -17.20 -7.66 4.45
N ARG A 183 -17.23 -6.42 4.94
CA ARG A 183 -16.76 -6.08 6.29
C ARG A 183 -17.67 -6.63 7.37
N THR A 184 -18.99 -6.56 7.17
CA THR A 184 -19.99 -7.10 8.10
C THR A 184 -19.84 -8.61 8.24
N LEU A 185 -19.70 -9.35 7.13
CA LEU A 185 -19.45 -10.80 7.17
C LEU A 185 -18.14 -11.14 7.90
N ARG A 186 -17.06 -10.38 7.67
CA ARG A 186 -15.80 -10.58 8.42
C ARG A 186 -15.97 -10.33 9.92
N MET A 187 -16.75 -9.32 10.31
CA MET A 187 -17.04 -9.02 11.71
C MET A 187 -17.88 -10.13 12.37
N LEU A 188 -18.81 -10.73 11.63
CA LEU A 188 -19.60 -11.88 12.08
C LEU A 188 -18.74 -13.15 12.23
N ALA A 189 -17.58 -13.20 11.54
CA ALA A 189 -16.58 -14.27 11.66
C ALA A 189 -17.21 -15.67 11.51
N MET A 190 -17.58 -16.05 10.28
CA MET A 190 -18.14 -17.38 10.00
C MET A 190 -17.23 -18.48 10.56
N THR A 191 -17.83 -19.46 11.21
CA THR A 191 -17.15 -20.71 11.59
C THR A 191 -16.80 -21.54 10.36
N PRO A 192 -15.87 -22.49 10.44
CA PRO A 192 -15.59 -23.39 9.31
C PRO A 192 -16.83 -24.16 8.82
N ASN A 193 -17.70 -24.60 9.72
CA ASN A 193 -18.94 -25.30 9.36
C ASN A 193 -19.96 -24.38 8.64
N GLU A 194 -20.11 -23.13 9.09
CA GLU A 194 -20.95 -22.14 8.42
C GLU A 194 -20.41 -21.79 7.02
N ALA A 195 -19.08 -21.73 6.86
CA ALA A 195 -18.47 -21.52 5.56
C ALA A 195 -18.61 -22.77 4.66
N ALA A 196 -18.50 -23.98 5.25
CA ALA A 196 -18.66 -25.24 4.52
C ALA A 196 -20.09 -25.42 3.98
N SER A 197 -21.12 -25.04 4.74
CA SER A 197 -22.51 -25.08 4.27
C SER A 197 -22.82 -24.04 3.19
N ARG A 198 -21.96 -23.05 3.00
CA ARG A 198 -22.15 -21.92 2.07
C ARG A 198 -21.09 -21.86 0.96
N GLN A 199 -20.48 -23.00 0.63
CA GLN A 199 -19.40 -23.03 -0.38
C GLN A 199 -19.85 -22.56 -1.76
N ALA A 200 -21.06 -22.91 -2.19
CA ALA A 200 -21.57 -22.52 -3.50
C ALA A 200 -21.62 -20.99 -3.69
N PRO A 201 -22.26 -20.18 -2.81
CA PRO A 201 -22.19 -18.74 -2.92
C PRO A 201 -20.78 -18.17 -2.71
N LEU A 202 -19.97 -18.74 -1.82
CA LEU A 202 -18.59 -18.29 -1.63
C LEU A 202 -17.72 -18.53 -2.87
N CYS A 203 -17.84 -19.69 -3.52
CA CYS A 203 -17.14 -19.98 -4.78
C CYS A 203 -17.57 -19.04 -5.91
N ALA A 204 -18.86 -18.74 -6.04
CA ALA A 204 -19.34 -17.77 -7.03
C ALA A 204 -18.71 -16.39 -6.84
N LEU A 205 -18.46 -15.95 -5.59
CA LEU A 205 -17.82 -14.67 -5.29
C LEU A 205 -16.31 -14.62 -5.67
N LEU A 206 -15.65 -15.74 -5.97
CA LEU A 206 -14.27 -15.76 -6.47
C LEU A 206 -14.11 -15.06 -7.83
N THR A 207 -15.18 -14.98 -8.60
CA THR A 207 -15.21 -14.30 -9.91
C THR A 207 -15.59 -12.82 -9.82
N SER A 208 -15.89 -12.31 -8.62
CA SER A 208 -16.28 -10.90 -8.43
C SER A 208 -15.16 -9.94 -8.84
N PRO A 209 -15.48 -8.87 -9.60
CA PRO A 209 -14.51 -7.82 -9.92
C PRO A 209 -14.10 -6.98 -8.69
N ILE A 210 -14.78 -7.15 -7.56
CA ILE A 210 -14.55 -6.37 -6.35
C ILE A 210 -13.58 -7.11 -5.44
N THR A 211 -12.37 -6.58 -5.33
CA THR A 211 -11.26 -7.17 -4.56
C THR A 211 -11.64 -7.55 -3.11
N ALA A 212 -12.43 -6.73 -2.43
CA ALA A 212 -12.82 -6.98 -1.04
C ALA A 212 -13.75 -8.22 -0.93
N THR A 213 -14.61 -8.43 -1.92
CA THR A 213 -15.53 -9.58 -2.03
C THR A 213 -14.76 -10.86 -2.34
N THR A 214 -13.87 -10.82 -3.35
CA THR A 214 -13.02 -11.96 -3.70
C THR A 214 -12.11 -12.35 -2.53
N ALA A 215 -11.51 -11.38 -1.83
CA ALA A 215 -10.66 -11.64 -0.68
C ALA A 215 -11.44 -12.24 0.51
N LEU A 216 -12.70 -11.86 0.72
CA LEU A 216 -13.57 -12.52 1.70
C LEU A 216 -13.76 -14.00 1.33
N ALA A 217 -14.16 -14.27 0.08
CA ALA A 217 -14.42 -15.62 -0.40
C ALA A 217 -13.18 -16.53 -0.26
N VAL A 218 -12.00 -16.06 -0.69
CA VAL A 218 -10.73 -16.80 -0.54
C VAL A 218 -10.44 -17.12 0.92
N ASN A 219 -10.63 -16.15 1.84
CA ASN A 219 -10.36 -16.35 3.26
C ASN A 219 -11.33 -17.35 3.91
N GLU A 220 -12.61 -17.29 3.57
CA GLU A 220 -13.61 -18.22 4.12
C GLU A 220 -13.42 -19.64 3.57
N LEU A 221 -13.16 -19.79 2.26
CA LEU A 221 -12.86 -21.09 1.65
C LEU A 221 -11.52 -21.69 2.16
N ALA A 222 -10.55 -20.86 2.55
CA ALA A 222 -9.35 -21.35 3.21
C ALA A 222 -9.62 -21.94 4.60
N LYS A 223 -10.70 -21.55 5.29
CA LYS A 223 -11.11 -22.20 6.55
C LYS A 223 -11.68 -23.60 6.29
N THR A 224 -12.51 -23.75 5.25
CA THR A 224 -13.07 -25.06 4.86
C THR A 224 -11.99 -26.02 4.38
N SER A 225 -10.98 -25.52 3.66
CA SER A 225 -9.80 -26.28 3.26
C SER A 225 -9.05 -26.86 4.46
N ARG A 226 -8.76 -26.03 5.47
CA ARG A 226 -8.03 -26.47 6.67
C ARG A 226 -8.77 -27.50 7.53
N THR A 227 -10.10 -27.58 7.40
CA THR A 227 -10.94 -28.56 8.10
C THR A 227 -11.30 -29.76 7.23
N ASN A 228 -10.68 -29.90 6.02
CA ASN A 228 -10.95 -30.94 5.03
C ASN A 228 -12.44 -31.01 4.60
N GLN A 229 -13.12 -29.88 4.57
CA GLN A 229 -14.52 -29.77 4.19
C GLN A 229 -14.72 -29.06 2.84
N LEU A 230 -13.63 -28.73 2.13
CA LEU A 230 -13.69 -28.01 0.86
C LEU A 230 -14.23 -28.93 -0.26
N ASP A 231 -15.27 -28.46 -0.96
CA ASP A 231 -15.66 -29.00 -2.26
C ASP A 231 -14.64 -28.56 -3.32
N THR A 232 -13.67 -29.42 -3.56
CA THR A 232 -12.56 -29.14 -4.47
C THR A 232 -13.03 -28.94 -5.90
N THR A 233 -14.06 -29.68 -6.35
CA THR A 233 -14.59 -29.58 -7.72
C THR A 233 -15.22 -28.21 -7.96
N LEU A 234 -16.05 -27.78 -7.02
CA LEU A 234 -16.70 -26.47 -7.06
C LEU A 234 -15.67 -25.34 -6.98
N PHE A 235 -14.68 -25.48 -6.08
CA PHE A 235 -13.61 -24.48 -5.93
C PHE A 235 -12.78 -24.34 -7.22
N LEU A 236 -12.36 -25.43 -7.83
CA LEU A 236 -11.55 -25.44 -9.06
C LEU A 236 -12.27 -24.78 -10.25
N HIS A 237 -13.60 -24.88 -10.30
CA HIS A 237 -14.39 -24.25 -11.35
C HIS A 237 -14.35 -22.71 -11.25
N HIS A 238 -14.32 -22.16 -10.05
CA HIS A 238 -14.42 -20.72 -9.82
C HIS A 238 -13.09 -20.01 -9.50
N CYS A 239 -12.07 -20.72 -9.01
CA CYS A 239 -10.82 -20.14 -8.54
C CYS A 239 -9.99 -19.41 -9.61
N PRO A 240 -10.07 -19.67 -10.95
CA PRO A 240 -9.37 -18.88 -11.96
C PRO A 240 -9.63 -17.38 -11.86
N GLY A 241 -10.86 -16.96 -11.52
CA GLY A 241 -11.19 -15.54 -11.35
C GLY A 241 -10.39 -14.86 -10.22
N ALA A 242 -10.26 -15.54 -9.08
CA ALA A 242 -9.47 -15.03 -7.96
C ALA A 242 -7.95 -15.15 -8.22
N LEU A 243 -7.53 -16.18 -8.97
CA LEU A 243 -6.12 -16.41 -9.31
C LEU A 243 -5.56 -15.32 -10.23
N THR A 244 -6.39 -14.81 -11.15
CA THR A 244 -6.02 -13.69 -12.05
C THR A 244 -6.26 -12.31 -11.44
N GLY A 245 -6.78 -12.23 -10.24
CA GLY A 245 -7.13 -11.00 -9.55
C GLY A 245 -5.93 -10.30 -8.89
N THR A 246 -6.01 -10.04 -7.60
CA THR A 246 -4.90 -9.42 -6.86
C THR A 246 -3.88 -10.45 -6.38
N LYS A 247 -2.63 -9.99 -6.16
CA LYS A 247 -1.58 -10.81 -5.54
C LYS A 247 -2.06 -11.59 -4.31
N THR A 248 -2.75 -10.91 -3.39
CA THR A 248 -3.21 -11.51 -2.12
C THR A 248 -4.20 -12.65 -2.38
N ASN A 249 -5.13 -12.45 -3.30
CA ASN A 249 -6.10 -13.46 -3.69
C ASN A 249 -5.43 -14.64 -4.39
N ALA A 250 -4.52 -14.38 -5.34
CA ALA A 250 -3.77 -15.42 -6.04
C ALA A 250 -2.93 -16.26 -5.07
N VAL A 251 -2.22 -15.64 -4.12
CA VAL A 251 -1.48 -16.35 -3.06
C VAL A 251 -2.42 -17.20 -2.20
N GLY A 252 -3.60 -16.69 -1.85
CA GLY A 252 -4.61 -17.44 -1.09
C GLY A 252 -5.11 -18.67 -1.84
N VAL A 253 -5.44 -18.52 -3.13
CA VAL A 253 -5.87 -19.62 -3.99
C VAL A 253 -4.79 -20.68 -4.13
N LEU A 254 -3.53 -20.28 -4.41
CA LEU A 254 -2.42 -21.24 -4.54
C LEU A 254 -2.17 -22.04 -3.27
N LYS A 255 -2.31 -21.42 -2.10
CA LYS A 255 -2.21 -22.14 -0.82
C LYS A 255 -3.33 -23.17 -0.66
N ILE A 256 -4.58 -22.80 -1.01
CA ILE A 256 -5.71 -23.75 -0.98
C ILE A 256 -5.46 -24.90 -1.94
N LEU A 257 -4.92 -24.65 -3.15
CA LEU A 257 -4.57 -25.71 -4.11
C LEU A 257 -3.48 -26.63 -3.56
N LEU A 258 -2.44 -26.08 -2.95
CA LEU A 258 -1.37 -26.86 -2.32
C LEU A 258 -1.88 -27.72 -1.17
N ASP A 259 -2.75 -27.17 -0.31
CA ASP A 259 -3.33 -27.90 0.83
C ASP A 259 -4.27 -29.04 0.39
N ASN A 260 -4.83 -28.99 -0.84
CA ASN A 260 -5.80 -29.97 -1.35
C ASN A 260 -5.31 -30.72 -2.60
N LEU A 261 -4.01 -30.77 -2.86
CA LEU A 261 -3.44 -31.30 -4.08
C LEU A 261 -3.89 -32.74 -4.42
N ASN A 262 -4.02 -33.58 -3.39
CA ASN A 262 -4.43 -34.97 -3.54
C ASN A 262 -5.90 -35.14 -4.00
N ALA A 263 -6.71 -34.12 -3.90
CA ALA A 263 -8.11 -34.11 -4.32
C ALA A 263 -8.31 -33.43 -5.70
N ILE A 264 -7.24 -32.99 -6.36
CA ILE A 264 -7.30 -32.29 -7.64
C ILE A 264 -7.21 -33.28 -8.78
N ASN A 265 -8.11 -33.15 -9.76
CA ASN A 265 -8.02 -33.93 -11.00
C ASN A 265 -6.84 -33.48 -11.86
N PRO A 266 -5.98 -34.38 -12.38
CA PRO A 266 -4.84 -34.06 -13.24
C PRO A 266 -5.15 -33.07 -14.38
N ASN A 267 -6.28 -33.24 -15.05
CA ASN A 267 -6.69 -32.39 -16.18
C ASN A 267 -7.02 -30.94 -15.81
N GLN A 268 -7.22 -30.64 -14.52
CA GLN A 268 -7.61 -29.31 -14.06
C GLN A 268 -6.41 -28.49 -13.53
N ILE A 269 -5.29 -29.14 -13.22
CA ILE A 269 -4.14 -28.45 -12.60
C ILE A 269 -3.35 -27.62 -13.60
N GLN A 270 -3.16 -28.13 -14.84
CA GLN A 270 -2.35 -27.46 -15.86
C GLN A 270 -2.84 -26.04 -16.20
N PRO A 271 -4.14 -25.81 -16.49
CA PRO A 271 -4.63 -24.45 -16.77
C PRO A 271 -4.42 -23.48 -15.60
N LEU A 272 -4.51 -23.97 -14.37
CA LEU A 272 -4.29 -23.14 -13.17
C LEU A 272 -2.82 -22.79 -12.98
N LEU A 273 -1.91 -23.73 -13.27
CA LEU A 273 -0.48 -23.50 -13.28
C LEU A 273 -0.09 -22.45 -14.32
N ASP A 274 -0.62 -22.56 -15.54
CA ASP A 274 -0.36 -21.60 -16.61
C ASP A 274 -0.78 -20.17 -16.21
N LEU A 275 -1.96 -20.03 -15.61
CA LEU A 275 -2.43 -18.75 -15.07
C LEU A 275 -1.54 -18.21 -13.94
N ALA A 276 -1.14 -19.08 -13.01
CA ALA A 276 -0.36 -18.68 -11.85
C ALA A 276 1.09 -18.32 -12.21
N LEU A 277 1.71 -19.09 -13.12
CA LEU A 277 3.06 -18.85 -13.59
C LEU A 277 3.16 -17.58 -14.43
N THR A 278 2.10 -17.19 -15.13
CA THR A 278 2.03 -15.94 -15.91
C THR A 278 1.66 -14.73 -15.03
N PHE A 279 1.33 -14.92 -13.76
CA PHE A 279 0.97 -13.83 -12.87
C PHE A 279 2.17 -12.88 -12.64
N PRO A 280 2.02 -11.55 -12.78
CA PRO A 280 3.13 -10.59 -12.77
C PRO A 280 3.64 -10.28 -11.33
N HIS A 281 3.84 -11.33 -10.50
CA HIS A 281 4.36 -11.15 -9.16
C HIS A 281 5.22 -12.34 -8.70
N PRO A 282 6.49 -12.10 -8.25
CA PRO A 282 7.43 -13.17 -7.89
C PRO A 282 6.93 -14.16 -6.85
N GLN A 283 6.19 -13.70 -5.84
CA GLN A 283 5.64 -14.57 -4.79
C GLN A 283 4.57 -15.52 -5.32
N VAL A 284 3.74 -15.07 -6.26
CA VAL A 284 2.72 -15.92 -6.90
C VAL A 284 3.40 -16.93 -7.78
N GLN A 285 4.36 -16.52 -8.61
CA GLN A 285 5.14 -17.40 -9.47
C GLN A 285 5.92 -18.45 -8.68
N ARG A 286 6.51 -18.09 -7.54
CA ARG A 286 7.19 -19.04 -6.65
C ARG A 286 6.23 -20.11 -6.13
N LEU A 287 5.07 -19.70 -5.61
CA LEU A 287 4.05 -20.65 -5.14
C LEU A 287 3.50 -21.51 -6.29
N ALA A 288 3.42 -20.96 -7.50
CA ALA A 288 3.05 -21.71 -8.69
C ALA A 288 4.12 -22.74 -9.05
N LEU A 289 5.42 -22.41 -8.91
CA LEU A 289 6.51 -23.38 -9.07
C LEU A 289 6.48 -24.46 -7.99
N ASP A 290 6.22 -24.09 -6.72
CA ASP A 290 6.04 -25.03 -5.63
C ASP A 290 4.85 -25.99 -5.92
N LEU A 291 3.74 -25.44 -6.44
CA LEU A 291 2.58 -26.23 -6.88
C LEU A 291 2.94 -27.16 -8.05
N ALA A 292 3.68 -26.69 -9.04
CA ALA A 292 4.15 -27.50 -10.17
C ALA A 292 5.05 -28.65 -9.72
N GLU A 293 6.03 -28.37 -8.84
CA GLU A 293 6.93 -29.38 -8.29
C GLU A 293 6.16 -30.46 -7.50
N GLN A 294 5.21 -30.06 -6.67
CA GLN A 294 4.39 -31.01 -5.91
C GLN A 294 3.44 -31.79 -6.82
N SER A 295 2.90 -31.14 -7.87
CA SER A 295 2.05 -31.81 -8.88
C SER A 295 2.82 -32.86 -9.69
N LEU A 296 4.09 -32.58 -10.02
CA LEU A 296 4.99 -33.58 -10.64
C LEU A 296 5.26 -34.76 -9.71
N LYS A 297 5.55 -34.52 -8.44
CA LYS A 297 5.77 -35.56 -7.41
C LYS A 297 4.51 -36.41 -7.22
N ALA A 298 3.33 -35.78 -7.26
CA ALA A 298 2.03 -36.47 -7.18
C ALA A 298 1.57 -37.12 -8.50
N LYS A 299 2.36 -37.02 -9.58
CA LYS A 299 2.04 -37.52 -10.94
C LYS A 299 0.74 -36.93 -11.50
N LEU A 300 0.41 -35.73 -11.16
CA LEU A 300 -0.75 -34.99 -11.69
C LEU A 300 -0.44 -34.30 -13.02
N ILE A 301 0.84 -34.04 -13.31
CA ILE A 301 1.33 -33.46 -14.57
C ILE A 301 2.60 -34.22 -15.01
N GLU A 302 2.87 -34.21 -16.31
CA GLU A 302 4.10 -34.71 -16.88
C GLU A 302 5.14 -33.61 -17.07
N PRO A 303 6.47 -33.87 -16.96
CA PRO A 303 7.50 -32.86 -17.14
C PRO A 303 7.43 -32.12 -18.49
N THR A 304 6.95 -32.80 -19.54
CA THR A 304 6.76 -32.20 -20.87
C THR A 304 5.62 -31.20 -20.96
N GLN A 305 4.70 -31.20 -20.00
CA GLN A 305 3.58 -30.25 -19.92
C GLN A 305 3.99 -28.90 -19.31
N LEU A 306 5.11 -28.84 -18.60
CA LEU A 306 5.73 -27.60 -18.19
C LEU A 306 6.51 -27.01 -19.36
N THR A 307 5.81 -26.45 -20.33
CA THR A 307 6.45 -25.69 -21.41
C THR A 307 7.28 -24.58 -20.78
N PRO A 308 8.53 -24.35 -21.23
CA PRO A 308 9.30 -23.21 -20.76
C PRO A 308 8.49 -21.96 -21.02
N ILE A 309 8.22 -21.20 -19.96
CA ILE A 309 7.58 -19.91 -20.05
C ILE A 309 8.60 -19.01 -20.74
N THR A 310 8.58 -19.02 -22.05
CA THR A 310 9.29 -18.05 -22.83
C THR A 310 8.53 -16.74 -22.70
N SER A 311 9.23 -15.69 -22.30
CA SER A 311 8.74 -14.32 -22.17
C SER A 311 7.97 -13.79 -23.40
N HIS A 312 7.98 -14.51 -24.51
CA HIS A 312 7.33 -14.16 -25.76
C HIS A 312 5.81 -14.37 -25.82
N ASN A 313 5.26 -15.27 -24.99
CA ASN A 313 3.81 -15.57 -24.99
C ASN A 313 3.01 -14.82 -23.91
N LEU A 314 3.68 -14.10 -23.03
CA LEU A 314 3.08 -13.41 -21.89
C LEU A 314 2.20 -12.20 -22.28
N TYR A 315 2.34 -11.67 -23.46
CA TYR A 315 1.79 -10.37 -23.82
C TYR A 315 1.01 -10.40 -25.12
N GLY A 316 -0.19 -10.94 -25.10
CA GLY A 316 -1.17 -10.56 -26.11
C GLY A 316 -1.37 -9.05 -26.07
N GLN A 317 -1.33 -8.38 -27.21
CA GLN A 317 -1.37 -6.92 -27.41
C GLN A 317 -2.41 -6.19 -26.56
N THR A 318 -3.54 -6.84 -26.26
CA THR A 318 -4.65 -6.28 -25.49
C THR A 318 -4.47 -6.39 -23.96
N THR A 319 -3.75 -7.38 -23.47
CA THR A 319 -3.59 -7.63 -22.03
C THR A 319 -2.57 -6.69 -21.39
N LEU A 320 -1.48 -6.39 -22.09
CA LEU A 320 -0.46 -5.40 -21.70
C LEU A 320 -1.06 -4.00 -21.45
N ILE A 321 -1.92 -3.58 -22.37
CA ILE A 321 -2.47 -2.24 -22.39
C ILE A 321 -3.57 -2.04 -21.34
N ALA A 322 -4.27 -3.11 -20.95
CA ALA A 322 -5.38 -3.03 -20.01
C ALA A 322 -4.93 -3.05 -18.53
N GLN A 323 -3.74 -3.55 -18.21
CA GLN A 323 -3.28 -3.77 -16.84
C GLN A 323 -2.32 -2.70 -16.32
N GLU A 324 -1.71 -1.87 -17.18
CA GLU A 324 -0.70 -0.91 -16.75
C GLU A 324 -1.30 0.40 -16.24
N GLU A 325 -1.25 0.57 -14.94
CA GLU A 325 -1.56 1.83 -14.25
C GLU A 325 -0.31 2.65 -13.89
N LYS A 326 0.88 2.06 -14.01
CA LYS A 326 2.16 2.62 -13.56
C LYS A 326 3.23 2.55 -14.63
N LEU A 327 4.15 3.52 -14.60
CA LEU A 327 5.33 3.57 -15.46
C LEU A 327 6.45 2.70 -14.87
N GLY A 328 6.40 1.40 -15.08
CA GLY A 328 7.36 0.43 -14.56
C GLY A 328 8.01 -0.44 -15.64
N LEU A 329 8.55 -1.60 -15.22
CA LEU A 329 9.23 -2.55 -16.13
C LEU A 329 8.35 -2.96 -17.32
N ASN A 330 7.07 -3.23 -17.07
CA ASN A 330 6.14 -3.62 -18.12
C ASN A 330 5.89 -2.47 -19.12
N PHE A 331 5.90 -1.23 -18.66
CA PHE A 331 5.83 -0.07 -19.54
C PHE A 331 7.05 0.02 -20.45
N GLU A 332 8.25 -0.27 -19.95
CA GLU A 332 9.48 -0.34 -20.74
C GLU A 332 9.42 -1.42 -21.84
N LEU A 333 8.88 -2.59 -21.49
CA LEU A 333 8.66 -3.67 -22.47
C LEU A 333 7.62 -3.28 -23.53
N LEU A 334 6.55 -2.59 -23.15
CA LEU A 334 5.56 -2.06 -24.07
C LEU A 334 6.17 -1.02 -25.00
N LEU A 335 6.97 -0.08 -24.50
CA LEU A 335 7.68 0.90 -25.32
C LEU A 335 8.54 0.22 -26.39
N ASN A 336 9.30 -0.82 -25.98
CA ASN A 336 10.11 -1.59 -26.93
C ASN A 336 9.24 -2.30 -27.97
N TYR A 337 8.16 -2.95 -27.53
CA TYR A 337 7.22 -3.62 -28.45
C TYR A 337 6.67 -2.64 -29.49
N LEU A 338 6.21 -1.45 -29.07
CA LEU A 338 5.69 -0.43 -29.97
C LEU A 338 6.75 0.07 -30.95
N ALA A 339 8.01 0.20 -30.49
CA ALA A 339 9.13 0.67 -31.33
C ALA A 339 9.64 -0.36 -32.33
N THR A 340 9.51 -1.67 -32.03
CA THR A 340 10.07 -2.76 -32.85
C THR A 340 9.04 -3.42 -33.75
N THR A 341 7.75 -3.35 -33.42
CA THR A 341 6.70 -4.13 -34.09
C THR A 341 5.74 -3.22 -34.87
N PRO A 342 5.64 -3.37 -36.18
CA PRO A 342 4.61 -2.68 -36.94
C PRO A 342 3.21 -3.11 -36.48
N ILE A 343 2.42 -2.16 -36.00
CA ILE A 343 1.09 -2.43 -35.47
C ILE A 343 0.08 -2.33 -36.59
N GLN A 344 -0.65 -3.40 -36.88
CA GLN A 344 -1.72 -3.38 -37.89
C GLN A 344 -2.98 -2.74 -37.28
N PRO A 345 -3.60 -1.78 -37.99
CA PRO A 345 -4.81 -1.13 -37.54
C PRO A 345 -5.99 -2.10 -37.58
N THR A 346 -6.54 -2.40 -36.39
CA THR A 346 -7.80 -3.12 -36.25
C THR A 346 -8.84 -2.23 -35.59
N GLN A 347 -10.13 -2.42 -35.89
CA GLN A 347 -11.20 -1.60 -35.33
C GLN A 347 -11.24 -1.68 -33.77
N PRO A 348 -11.07 -2.86 -33.10
CA PRO A 348 -10.99 -2.94 -31.66
C PRO A 348 -9.79 -2.16 -31.08
N LEU A 349 -8.62 -2.27 -31.69
CA LEU A 349 -7.40 -1.60 -31.23
C LEU A 349 -7.49 -0.09 -31.39
N THR A 350 -8.07 0.41 -32.51
CA THR A 350 -8.32 1.84 -32.72
C THR A 350 -9.30 2.42 -31.70
N LYS A 351 -10.38 1.69 -31.38
CA LYS A 351 -11.32 2.07 -30.31
C LYS A 351 -10.64 2.11 -28.94
N LEU A 352 -9.79 1.11 -28.66
CA LEU A 352 -9.03 1.03 -27.40
C LEU A 352 -8.06 2.21 -27.29
N ALA A 353 -7.26 2.49 -28.31
CA ALA A 353 -6.33 3.62 -28.36
C ALA A 353 -7.03 4.96 -28.11
N THR A 354 -8.19 5.18 -28.74
CA THR A 354 -9.00 6.38 -28.56
C THR A 354 -9.56 6.51 -27.15
N ARG A 355 -10.01 5.40 -26.56
CA ARG A 355 -10.51 5.36 -25.16
C ARG A 355 -9.40 5.65 -24.16
N LEU A 356 -8.23 5.03 -24.32
CA LEU A 356 -7.08 5.23 -23.43
C LEU A 356 -6.54 6.66 -23.52
N ALA A 357 -6.45 7.24 -24.70
CA ALA A 357 -5.99 8.62 -24.91
C ALA A 357 -6.85 9.69 -24.21
N LYS A 358 -8.13 9.37 -23.95
CA LYS A 358 -9.07 10.23 -23.20
C LYS A 358 -9.15 9.87 -21.70
N GLY A 359 -8.52 8.77 -21.28
CA GLY A 359 -8.68 8.18 -19.96
C GLY A 359 -7.80 8.79 -18.87
N LYS A 360 -8.15 8.46 -17.63
CA LYS A 360 -7.30 8.60 -16.45
C LYS A 360 -7.12 7.20 -15.85
N PRO A 361 -5.99 6.83 -15.23
CA PRO A 361 -4.82 7.67 -14.92
C PRO A 361 -3.94 7.99 -16.13
N ARG A 362 -3.03 8.95 -15.96
CA ARG A 362 -2.20 9.53 -17.03
C ARG A 362 -1.27 8.55 -17.76
N PRO A 363 -0.70 7.49 -17.15
CA PRO A 363 0.03 6.47 -17.90
C PRO A 363 -0.80 5.83 -19.01
N LYS A 364 -2.07 5.51 -18.77
CA LYS A 364 -3.00 5.00 -19.79
C LYS A 364 -3.21 5.98 -20.91
N GLN A 365 -3.24 7.28 -20.61
CA GLN A 365 -3.33 8.34 -21.63
C GLN A 365 -2.10 8.37 -22.54
N ILE A 366 -0.90 8.25 -21.98
CA ILE A 366 0.36 8.17 -22.74
C ILE A 366 0.34 6.95 -23.67
N ILE A 367 -0.02 5.78 -23.15
CA ILE A 367 -0.14 4.56 -23.94
C ILE A 367 -1.15 4.73 -25.08
N GLY A 368 -2.30 5.32 -24.79
CA GLY A 368 -3.33 5.60 -25.80
C GLY A 368 -2.83 6.50 -26.92
N LEU A 369 -2.08 7.57 -26.60
CA LEU A 369 -1.50 8.49 -27.58
C LEU A 369 -0.38 7.82 -28.40
N LEU A 370 0.48 7.01 -27.79
CA LEU A 370 1.50 6.24 -28.51
C LEU A 370 0.87 5.22 -29.47
N LEU A 371 -0.18 4.53 -29.04
CA LEU A 371 -0.93 3.62 -29.91
C LEU A 371 -1.61 4.36 -31.07
N GLN A 372 -2.18 5.54 -30.82
CA GLN A 372 -2.75 6.36 -31.90
C GLN A 372 -1.69 6.76 -32.92
N LEU A 373 -0.48 7.12 -32.48
CA LEU A 373 0.64 7.42 -33.37
C LEU A 373 1.08 6.19 -34.16
N ALA A 374 1.09 5.00 -33.54
CA ALA A 374 1.45 3.75 -34.21
C ALA A 374 0.40 3.34 -35.28
N LEU A 375 -0.90 3.54 -34.98
CA LEU A 375 -2.01 3.13 -35.85
C LEU A 375 -2.35 4.14 -36.92
N ASN A 376 -2.28 5.42 -36.61
CA ASN A 376 -2.62 6.52 -37.51
C ASN A 376 -1.80 7.77 -37.13
N PRO A 377 -0.59 7.93 -37.67
CA PRO A 377 0.33 8.98 -37.29
C PRO A 377 -0.17 10.37 -37.72
N GLN A 378 -0.48 11.18 -36.70
CA GLN A 378 -0.90 12.55 -36.91
C GLN A 378 -0.07 13.54 -36.09
N THR A 379 0.25 14.69 -36.68
CA THR A 379 1.00 15.75 -35.98
C THR A 379 0.24 16.29 -34.76
N THR A 380 -1.09 16.32 -34.80
CA THR A 380 -1.95 16.72 -33.69
C THR A 380 -1.79 15.78 -32.51
N THR A 381 -1.77 14.47 -32.72
CA THR A 381 -1.56 13.45 -31.70
C THR A 381 -0.17 13.57 -31.08
N GLN A 382 0.88 13.82 -31.87
CA GLN A 382 2.23 14.06 -31.35
C GLN A 382 2.29 15.32 -30.47
N LYS A 383 1.65 16.41 -30.88
CA LYS A 383 1.55 17.63 -30.05
C LYS A 383 0.79 17.37 -28.73
N GLN A 384 -0.28 16.56 -28.77
CA GLN A 384 -1.01 16.15 -27.58
C GLN A 384 -0.14 15.31 -26.65
N LEU A 385 0.66 14.37 -27.18
CA LEU A 385 1.60 13.59 -26.39
C LEU A 385 2.61 14.51 -25.68
N ALA A 386 3.25 15.41 -26.41
CA ALA A 386 4.21 16.36 -25.87
C ALA A 386 3.58 17.26 -24.77
N SER A 387 2.37 17.78 -25.03
CA SER A 387 1.62 18.57 -24.03
C SER A 387 1.25 17.75 -22.80
N THR A 388 0.83 16.50 -22.98
CA THR A 388 0.54 15.59 -21.85
C THR A 388 1.78 15.34 -21.00
N LEU A 389 2.93 15.10 -21.62
CA LEU A 389 4.20 14.87 -20.93
C LEU A 389 4.70 16.13 -20.21
N ASN A 390 4.52 17.32 -20.80
CA ASN A 390 4.86 18.59 -20.14
C ASN A 390 3.98 18.83 -18.90
N ASN A 391 2.69 18.50 -18.96
CA ASN A 391 1.79 18.57 -17.79
C ASN A 391 2.14 17.55 -16.69
N LEU A 392 3.05 16.61 -16.97
CA LEU A 392 3.55 15.60 -16.06
C LEU A 392 4.98 15.89 -15.57
N GLU A 393 5.48 17.11 -15.80
CA GLU A 393 6.86 17.50 -15.45
C GLU A 393 7.25 17.19 -14.01
N THR A 394 6.33 17.32 -13.07
CA THR A 394 6.55 17.00 -11.65
C THR A 394 6.29 15.54 -11.28
N GLN A 395 5.88 14.68 -12.20
CA GLN A 395 5.45 13.31 -11.93
C GLN A 395 6.27 12.24 -12.67
N ILE A 396 6.92 12.61 -13.76
CA ILE A 396 7.72 11.70 -14.58
C ILE A 396 9.12 12.31 -14.76
N PRO A 397 10.20 11.52 -14.54
CA PRO A 397 11.56 12.00 -14.78
C PRO A 397 11.75 12.58 -16.18
N THR A 398 12.53 13.64 -16.26
CA THR A 398 12.82 14.34 -17.54
C THR A 398 13.32 13.38 -18.60
N LEU A 399 14.24 12.48 -18.26
CA LEU A 399 14.78 11.49 -19.19
C LEU A 399 13.70 10.56 -19.74
N MET A 400 12.77 10.09 -18.91
CA MET A 400 11.68 9.24 -19.36
C MET A 400 10.71 10.01 -20.29
N ARG A 401 10.40 11.27 -19.96
CA ARG A 401 9.58 12.13 -20.84
C ARG A 401 10.22 12.31 -22.21
N GLN A 402 11.54 12.55 -22.25
CA GLN A 402 12.29 12.67 -23.49
C GLN A 402 12.25 11.37 -24.31
N ARG A 403 12.48 10.21 -23.68
CA ARG A 403 12.38 8.91 -24.35
C ARG A 403 11.00 8.63 -24.91
N ILE A 404 9.95 8.91 -24.16
CA ILE A 404 8.57 8.74 -24.65
C ILE A 404 8.30 9.64 -25.88
N ASN A 405 8.80 10.87 -25.89
CA ASN A 405 8.71 11.77 -27.05
C ASN A 405 9.49 11.24 -28.26
N GLU A 406 10.71 10.71 -28.04
CA GLU A 406 11.52 10.08 -29.09
C GLU A 406 10.80 8.89 -29.71
N ILE A 407 10.22 8.02 -28.89
CA ILE A 407 9.42 6.87 -29.35
C ILE A 407 8.19 7.35 -30.11
N GLY A 408 7.50 8.38 -29.63
CA GLY A 408 6.39 9.01 -30.36
C GLY A 408 6.78 9.53 -31.74
N ALA A 409 8.00 10.07 -31.88
CA ALA A 409 8.53 10.50 -33.16
C ALA A 409 8.86 9.31 -34.08
N LEU A 410 9.42 8.23 -33.57
CA LEU A 410 9.66 6.99 -34.33
C LEU A 410 8.32 6.42 -34.87
N LEU A 411 7.32 6.30 -34.01
CA LEU A 411 6.01 5.77 -34.37
C LEU A 411 5.32 6.66 -35.44
N LYS A 412 5.40 7.96 -35.28
CA LYS A 412 4.86 8.91 -36.27
C LYS A 412 5.48 8.75 -37.67
N ASN A 413 6.77 8.43 -37.71
CA ASN A 413 7.51 8.28 -38.98
C ASN A 413 7.51 6.83 -39.47
N HIS A 414 6.72 5.93 -38.87
CA HIS A 414 6.70 4.48 -39.16
C HIS A 414 8.09 3.85 -39.14
N GLN A 415 8.98 4.36 -38.26
CA GLN A 415 10.33 3.82 -38.09
C GLN A 415 10.33 2.74 -37.02
N THR A 416 10.88 1.58 -37.36
CA THR A 416 11.17 0.53 -36.37
C THR A 416 12.57 0.72 -35.81
N TYR A 417 12.69 0.60 -34.50
CA TYR A 417 13.96 0.78 -33.79
C TYR A 417 14.02 -0.12 -32.56
N GLN A 418 15.08 -0.91 -32.42
CA GLN A 418 15.32 -1.70 -31.22
C GLN A 418 15.79 -0.80 -30.10
N LEU A 419 14.93 -0.51 -29.12
CA LEU A 419 15.28 0.36 -28.01
C LEU A 419 16.48 -0.18 -27.21
N LEU A 420 17.51 0.64 -27.07
CA LEU A 420 18.74 0.30 -26.35
C LEU A 420 18.48 0.16 -24.86
N ALA A 421 17.62 1.04 -24.29
CA ALA A 421 17.36 1.14 -22.87
C ALA A 421 16.41 0.07 -22.31
N THR A 422 15.83 -0.79 -23.13
CA THR A 422 14.93 -1.84 -22.64
C THR A 422 15.67 -2.76 -21.64
N PRO A 423 15.21 -2.88 -20.39
CA PRO A 423 15.84 -3.74 -19.40
C PRO A 423 15.91 -5.19 -19.85
N THR A 424 16.98 -5.87 -19.46
CA THR A 424 17.13 -7.33 -19.64
C THR A 424 16.94 -8.09 -18.34
N HIS A 425 16.92 -7.39 -17.20
CA HIS A 425 16.72 -7.94 -15.86
C HIS A 425 15.57 -7.24 -15.14
N ASN A 426 14.97 -7.93 -14.17
CA ASN A 426 13.82 -7.44 -13.41
C ASN A 426 14.16 -6.24 -12.50
N ASP A 427 15.45 -6.05 -12.19
CA ASP A 427 15.95 -4.90 -11.43
C ASP A 427 16.09 -3.62 -12.29
N GLY A 428 15.77 -3.71 -13.59
CA GLY A 428 15.87 -2.60 -14.54
C GLY A 428 17.23 -2.46 -15.19
N THR A 429 18.20 -3.32 -14.89
CA THR A 429 19.54 -3.30 -15.52
C THR A 429 19.54 -3.91 -16.92
N ILE A 430 20.59 -3.61 -17.67
CA ILE A 430 20.81 -4.11 -19.02
C ILE A 430 22.09 -4.94 -19.05
N ASN A 431 22.00 -6.12 -19.66
CA ASN A 431 23.15 -6.96 -19.96
C ASN A 431 24.08 -6.23 -20.95
N PRO A 432 25.38 -6.08 -20.65
CA PRO A 432 26.33 -5.36 -21.51
C PRO A 432 26.41 -5.90 -22.93
N LEU A 433 26.41 -7.22 -23.09
CA LEU A 433 26.48 -7.86 -24.42
C LEU A 433 25.22 -7.55 -25.24
N THR A 434 24.06 -7.64 -24.61
CA THR A 434 22.77 -7.29 -25.25
C THR A 434 22.74 -5.82 -25.70
N LEU A 435 23.28 -4.88 -24.88
CA LEU A 435 23.36 -3.48 -25.26
C LEU A 435 24.19 -3.30 -26.54
N VAL A 436 25.38 -3.91 -26.60
CA VAL A 436 26.26 -3.81 -27.78
C VAL A 436 25.60 -4.45 -29.00
N GLN A 437 24.96 -5.61 -28.86
CA GLN A 437 24.22 -6.29 -29.94
C GLN A 437 23.10 -5.40 -30.49
N ARG A 438 22.25 -4.82 -29.63
CA ARG A 438 21.20 -3.90 -30.04
C ARG A 438 21.76 -2.67 -30.78
N THR A 439 22.88 -2.12 -30.29
CA THR A 439 23.54 -1.00 -30.93
C THR A 439 24.02 -1.35 -32.33
N LEU A 440 24.59 -2.52 -32.51
CA LEU A 440 25.08 -2.99 -33.81
C LEU A 440 23.93 -3.37 -34.78
N GLN A 441 22.78 -3.75 -34.28
CA GLN A 441 21.56 -3.97 -35.10
C GLN A 441 20.97 -2.66 -35.64
N ASN A 442 21.15 -1.55 -34.93
CA ASN A 442 20.59 -0.24 -35.27
C ASN A 442 21.57 0.64 -36.09
N THR A 443 22.54 0.07 -36.79
CA THR A 443 23.59 0.84 -37.50
C THR A 443 23.07 1.78 -38.59
N THR A 444 21.88 1.57 -39.12
CA THR A 444 21.26 2.40 -40.15
C THR A 444 20.58 3.65 -39.64
N THR A 445 20.38 3.76 -38.32
CA THR A 445 19.70 4.89 -37.69
C THR A 445 20.52 5.42 -36.50
N ASN A 446 20.63 6.75 -36.38
CA ASN A 446 21.20 7.32 -35.17
C ASN A 446 20.32 6.97 -33.96
N PRO A 447 20.89 6.49 -32.86
CA PRO A 447 20.10 6.19 -31.67
C PRO A 447 19.44 7.45 -31.14
N PRO A 448 18.16 7.36 -30.69
CA PRO A 448 17.53 8.44 -29.96
C PRO A 448 18.39 8.80 -28.72
N PRO A 449 18.76 10.09 -28.53
CA PRO A 449 19.74 10.48 -27.52
C PRO A 449 19.33 10.14 -26.09
N ALA A 450 18.04 10.24 -25.76
CA ALA A 450 17.56 9.92 -24.41
C ALA A 450 17.51 8.42 -24.19
N ASP A 451 17.20 7.60 -25.20
CA ASP A 451 17.24 6.15 -25.12
C ASP A 451 18.66 5.63 -24.91
N LEU A 452 19.63 6.18 -25.64
CA LEU A 452 21.05 5.85 -25.43
C LEU A 452 21.49 6.24 -23.99
N THR A 453 21.19 7.46 -23.57
CA THR A 453 21.55 7.93 -22.21
C THR A 453 20.97 7.03 -21.13
N GLN A 454 19.72 6.64 -21.26
CA GLN A 454 19.06 5.72 -20.32
C GLN A 454 19.71 4.34 -20.33
N ALA A 455 20.06 3.83 -21.52
CA ALA A 455 20.72 2.53 -21.64
C ALA A 455 22.08 2.51 -20.91
N LEU A 456 22.88 3.57 -21.05
CA LEU A 456 24.17 3.69 -20.41
C LEU A 456 24.07 3.80 -18.87
N LEU A 457 23.03 4.47 -18.34
CA LEU A 457 22.79 4.55 -16.90
C LEU A 457 22.27 3.24 -16.31
N ARG A 458 21.68 2.36 -17.12
CA ARG A 458 21.16 1.03 -16.71
C ARG A 458 22.21 -0.07 -16.80
N LEU A 459 23.39 0.23 -17.36
CA LEU A 459 24.42 -0.77 -17.57
C LEU A 459 25.17 -1.07 -16.27
N ASN A 460 25.29 -2.37 -15.93
CA ASN A 460 26.14 -2.82 -14.85
C ASN A 460 27.55 -3.15 -15.38
N PRO A 461 28.56 -2.34 -15.09
CA PRO A 461 29.93 -2.56 -15.59
C PRO A 461 30.61 -3.80 -14.98
N ASN A 462 30.11 -4.30 -13.85
CA ASN A 462 30.64 -5.48 -13.17
C ASN A 462 29.96 -6.78 -13.62
N HIS A 463 29.12 -6.73 -14.67
CA HIS A 463 28.46 -7.92 -15.19
C HIS A 463 29.46 -8.90 -15.83
N PRO A 464 29.31 -10.23 -15.68
CA PRO A 464 30.22 -11.23 -16.25
C PRO A 464 30.42 -11.09 -17.77
N ASP A 465 29.42 -10.65 -18.50
CA ASP A 465 29.49 -10.48 -19.96
C ASP A 465 30.17 -9.19 -20.42
N THR A 466 30.64 -8.34 -19.50
CA THR A 466 31.29 -7.06 -19.84
C THR A 466 32.53 -7.23 -20.71
N PRO A 467 33.46 -8.17 -20.46
CA PRO A 467 34.61 -8.39 -21.33
C PRO A 467 34.25 -8.82 -22.75
N THR A 468 33.24 -9.67 -22.87
CA THR A 468 32.70 -10.13 -24.16
C THR A 468 32.06 -8.98 -24.93
N ALA A 469 31.30 -8.11 -24.25
CA ALA A 469 30.73 -6.92 -24.83
C ALA A 469 31.79 -5.93 -25.33
N GLN A 470 32.87 -5.71 -24.56
CA GLN A 470 34.01 -4.87 -24.95
C GLN A 470 34.69 -5.39 -26.20
N ASN A 471 34.96 -6.70 -26.27
CA ASN A 471 35.58 -7.33 -27.44
C ASN A 471 34.67 -7.17 -28.69
N LEU A 472 33.36 -7.43 -28.55
CA LEU A 472 32.42 -7.26 -29.65
C LEU A 472 32.34 -5.79 -30.14
N LEU A 473 32.33 -4.83 -29.22
CA LEU A 473 32.31 -3.41 -29.54
C LEU A 473 33.59 -3.03 -30.28
N ASN A 474 34.77 -3.47 -29.83
CA ASN A 474 36.06 -3.17 -30.45
C ASN A 474 36.14 -3.73 -31.86
N GLN A 475 35.68 -4.96 -32.10
CA GLN A 475 35.68 -5.61 -33.42
C GLN A 475 34.82 -4.87 -34.43
N HIS A 476 33.72 -4.24 -33.97
CA HIS A 476 32.73 -3.59 -34.82
C HIS A 476 32.66 -2.05 -34.65
N SER A 477 33.62 -1.44 -33.97
CA SER A 477 33.67 -0.01 -33.69
C SER A 477 33.59 0.87 -34.97
N HIS A 478 34.13 0.36 -36.08
CA HIS A 478 34.07 1.02 -37.38
C HIS A 478 32.64 1.17 -37.96
N LYS A 479 31.68 0.41 -37.46
CA LYS A 479 30.28 0.48 -37.88
C LYS A 479 29.46 1.53 -37.12
N LEU A 480 30.05 2.12 -36.07
CA LEU A 480 29.34 3.04 -35.17
C LEU A 480 29.97 4.45 -35.23
N PRO A 481 29.17 5.50 -34.98
CA PRO A 481 29.71 6.85 -34.81
C PRO A 481 30.75 6.89 -33.70
N PRO A 482 31.92 7.60 -33.89
CA PRO A 482 33.00 7.63 -32.91
C PRO A 482 32.58 8.09 -31.52
N ASN A 483 31.64 9.07 -31.45
CA ASN A 483 31.12 9.56 -30.18
C ASN A 483 30.29 8.51 -29.45
N GLN A 484 29.44 7.75 -30.15
CA GLN A 484 28.65 6.67 -29.59
C GLN A 484 29.56 5.53 -29.07
N THR A 485 30.54 5.11 -29.86
CA THR A 485 31.52 4.12 -29.47
C THR A 485 32.25 4.54 -28.16
N LYS A 486 32.70 5.82 -28.10
CA LYS A 486 33.35 6.37 -26.91
C LYS A 486 32.42 6.32 -25.68
N GLN A 487 31.16 6.70 -25.81
CA GLN A 487 30.18 6.69 -24.72
C GLN A 487 29.91 5.29 -24.19
N ILE A 488 29.69 4.31 -25.07
CA ILE A 488 29.50 2.91 -24.68
C ILE A 488 30.72 2.35 -24.02
N THR A 489 31.94 2.62 -24.57
CA THR A 489 33.21 2.19 -23.96
C THR A 489 33.38 2.76 -22.55
N GLN A 490 33.07 4.05 -22.33
CA GLN A 490 33.11 4.66 -20.99
C GLN A 490 32.13 4.02 -20.00
N ALA A 491 30.98 3.60 -20.46
CA ALA A 491 30.02 2.89 -19.62
C ALA A 491 30.47 1.47 -19.31
N LEU A 492 30.97 0.71 -20.31
CA LEU A 492 31.47 -0.66 -20.15
C LEU A 492 32.67 -0.76 -19.22
N ASN A 493 33.58 0.22 -19.25
CA ASN A 493 34.79 0.23 -18.37
C ASN A 493 34.47 0.85 -16.98
N GLY A 494 33.23 1.17 -16.67
CA GLY A 494 32.79 1.69 -15.39
C GLY A 494 33.12 3.17 -15.14
N THR A 495 33.69 3.90 -16.11
CA THR A 495 33.97 5.34 -15.94
C THR A 495 32.72 6.15 -15.67
N LEU A 496 31.64 5.90 -16.42
CA LEU A 496 30.36 6.58 -16.22
C LEU A 496 29.75 6.29 -14.84
N ALA A 497 29.78 5.02 -14.39
CA ALA A 497 29.28 4.61 -13.08
C ALA A 497 30.08 5.30 -11.95
N LYS A 498 31.42 5.39 -12.06
CA LYS A 498 32.26 6.10 -11.08
C LYS A 498 31.94 7.60 -11.04
N GLN A 499 31.75 8.24 -12.19
CA GLN A 499 31.37 9.65 -12.26
C GLN A 499 29.97 9.87 -11.65
N ALA A 500 28.99 8.99 -11.95
CA ALA A 500 27.67 9.02 -11.34
C ALA A 500 27.74 8.90 -9.82
N GLN A 501 28.48 7.93 -9.30
CA GLN A 501 28.69 7.74 -7.87
C GLN A 501 29.34 8.95 -7.21
N LYS A 502 30.39 9.51 -7.84
CA LYS A 502 31.05 10.73 -7.35
C LYS A 502 30.08 11.90 -7.25
N TYR A 503 29.26 12.13 -8.28
CA TYR A 503 28.23 13.17 -8.27
C TYR A 503 27.19 12.93 -7.18
N LEU A 504 26.60 11.75 -7.12
CA LEU A 504 25.56 11.42 -6.12
C LEU A 504 26.09 11.51 -4.69
N ASN A 505 27.37 11.22 -4.44
CA ASN A 505 28.01 11.36 -3.11
C ASN A 505 28.12 12.82 -2.65
N THR A 506 28.11 13.79 -3.57
CA THR A 506 28.11 15.21 -3.21
C THR A 506 26.73 15.73 -2.76
N ILE A 507 25.67 14.99 -3.03
CA ILE A 507 24.31 15.35 -2.61
C ILE A 507 24.15 15.00 -1.13
N THR A 508 23.74 15.98 -0.34
CA THR A 508 23.47 15.81 1.09
C THR A 508 22.01 16.10 1.39
N ILE A 509 21.47 15.43 2.41
CA ILE A 509 20.11 15.63 2.90
C ILE A 509 20.17 16.02 4.37
N THR A 510 19.55 17.15 4.70
CA THR A 510 19.36 17.61 6.07
C THR A 510 17.88 17.63 6.42
N TRP A 511 17.55 17.25 7.65
CA TRP A 511 16.18 17.24 8.13
C TRP A 511 15.86 18.57 8.83
N VAL A 512 14.91 19.33 8.27
CA VAL A 512 14.50 20.65 8.76
C VAL A 512 13.11 20.56 9.36
N GLY A 513 12.99 20.93 10.64
CA GLY A 513 11.71 20.96 11.34
C GLY A 513 10.84 22.13 10.86
N GLN A 514 9.60 21.84 10.48
CA GLN A 514 8.61 22.88 10.19
C GLN A 514 7.84 23.20 11.46
N GLN A 515 7.94 24.44 11.93
CA GLN A 515 7.32 24.86 13.16
C GLN A 515 5.79 24.71 13.10
N ALA A 516 5.21 24.20 14.16
CA ALA A 516 3.76 24.13 14.30
C ALA A 516 3.20 25.52 14.69
N TYR A 517 2.08 25.88 14.08
CA TYR A 517 1.37 27.12 14.38
C TYR A 517 0.00 26.84 14.98
N ASN A 518 -0.49 27.73 15.81
CA ASN A 518 -1.85 27.68 16.30
C ASN A 518 -2.78 28.11 15.14
N PRO A 519 -3.72 27.27 14.69
CA PRO A 519 -4.58 27.60 13.54
C PRO A 519 -5.52 28.77 13.77
N ARG A 520 -5.75 29.18 15.06
CA ARG A 520 -6.64 30.31 15.41
C ARG A 520 -5.90 31.63 15.49
N THR A 521 -4.65 31.65 15.93
CA THR A 521 -3.89 32.86 16.21
C THR A 521 -2.74 33.12 15.26
N GLY A 522 -2.37 32.12 14.45
CA GLY A 522 -1.19 32.18 13.58
C GLY A 522 0.15 32.20 14.33
N THR A 523 0.12 32.11 15.67
CA THR A 523 1.35 32.15 16.48
C THR A 523 2.06 30.82 16.53
N PRO A 524 3.41 30.80 16.59
CA PRO A 524 4.20 29.58 16.76
C PRO A 524 3.80 28.83 18.03
N LYS A 525 3.61 27.51 17.92
CA LYS A 525 3.39 26.65 19.08
C LYS A 525 4.71 26.36 19.78
N THR A 526 4.74 26.61 21.08
CA THR A 526 5.86 26.27 21.95
C THR A 526 5.37 25.40 23.11
N LYS A 527 6.25 24.54 23.62
CA LYS A 527 6.05 23.81 24.88
C LYS A 527 7.25 24.07 25.77
N ASN A 528 7.02 24.68 26.95
CA ASN A 528 8.09 25.10 27.85
C ASN A 528 9.15 25.97 27.13
N ASN A 529 8.70 26.99 26.37
CA ASN A 529 9.51 27.88 25.54
C ASN A 529 10.33 27.21 24.42
N THR A 530 10.13 25.91 24.18
CA THR A 530 10.79 25.22 23.08
C THR A 530 9.84 25.13 21.89
N PRO A 531 10.30 25.43 20.65
CA PRO A 531 9.48 25.30 19.47
C PRO A 531 8.97 23.85 19.29
N THR A 532 7.66 23.73 19.03
CA THR A 532 7.09 22.42 18.62
C THR A 532 7.04 22.39 17.10
N TYR A 533 7.45 21.25 16.54
CA TYR A 533 7.45 21.05 15.09
C TYR A 533 6.23 20.22 14.68
N ALA A 534 5.56 20.67 13.62
CA ALA A 534 4.44 19.95 13.03
C ALA A 534 4.93 18.69 12.30
N TYR A 535 6.03 18.84 11.58
CA TYR A 535 6.69 17.76 10.84
C TYR A 535 8.14 18.14 10.52
N TRP A 536 8.92 17.16 10.08
CA TRP A 536 10.27 17.35 9.57
C TRP A 536 10.27 17.10 8.07
N ARG A 537 10.96 17.92 7.31
CA ARG A 537 11.12 17.73 5.86
C ARG A 537 12.59 17.57 5.51
N PRO A 538 12.93 16.73 4.52
CA PRO A 538 14.28 16.71 3.98
C PRO A 538 14.52 17.96 3.14
N GLN A 539 15.68 18.55 3.34
CA GLN A 539 16.21 19.61 2.50
C GLN A 539 17.42 19.05 1.79
N ILE A 540 17.36 19.03 0.46
CA ILE A 540 18.47 18.58 -0.37
C ILE A 540 19.38 19.76 -0.65
N ASN A 541 20.66 19.55 -0.44
CA ASN A 541 21.70 20.42 -0.94
C ASN A 541 22.23 19.83 -2.24
N THR A 542 21.80 20.41 -3.38
CA THR A 542 22.22 19.96 -4.71
C THR A 542 23.53 20.66 -5.08
N PRO A 543 24.56 19.92 -5.41
CA PRO A 543 25.82 20.49 -5.91
C PRO A 543 25.66 21.03 -7.34
N THR A 544 26.73 21.63 -7.85
CA THR A 544 26.83 22.02 -9.27
C THR A 544 26.51 20.83 -10.17
N PRO A 545 25.68 21.00 -11.20
CA PRO A 545 25.35 19.93 -12.14
C PRO A 545 26.60 19.28 -12.73
N PRO A 546 26.56 17.97 -13.04
CA PRO A 546 27.70 17.28 -13.61
C PRO A 546 28.04 17.84 -15.00
N THR A 547 29.32 17.94 -15.31
CA THR A 547 29.80 18.41 -16.62
C THR A 547 29.53 17.39 -17.75
N ASN A 548 29.36 16.11 -17.37
CA ASN A 548 29.02 15.06 -18.33
C ASN A 548 27.51 15.07 -18.62
N PRO A 549 27.07 15.38 -19.87
CA PRO A 549 25.66 15.45 -20.21
C PRO A 549 24.86 14.15 -19.95
N GLN A 550 25.52 12.99 -19.99
CA GLN A 550 24.90 11.69 -19.71
C GLN A 550 24.47 11.55 -18.26
N LEU A 551 25.03 12.34 -17.34
CA LEU A 551 24.69 12.36 -15.93
C LEU A 551 23.65 13.43 -15.56
N THR A 552 23.27 14.29 -16.51
CA THR A 552 22.24 15.32 -16.29
C THR A 552 20.92 14.73 -15.74
N PRO A 553 20.44 13.55 -16.15
CA PRO A 553 19.24 12.96 -15.58
C PRO A 553 19.31 12.72 -14.07
N LEU A 554 20.51 12.57 -13.50
CA LEU A 554 20.70 12.38 -12.06
C LEU A 554 20.47 13.67 -11.23
N THR A 555 20.37 14.82 -11.90
CA THR A 555 20.02 16.09 -11.25
C THR A 555 18.52 16.22 -11.01
N ASP A 556 17.70 15.38 -11.68
CA ASP A 556 16.26 15.36 -11.54
C ASP A 556 15.86 14.59 -10.27
N THR A 557 16.05 15.25 -9.13
CA THR A 557 15.76 14.70 -7.80
C THR A 557 14.44 15.22 -7.21
N THR A 558 13.82 16.20 -7.86
CA THR A 558 12.59 16.84 -7.38
C THR A 558 11.36 16.21 -8.00
N ASN A 559 10.90 15.12 -7.43
CA ASN A 559 9.59 14.57 -7.79
C ASN A 559 8.58 14.85 -6.68
N THR A 560 7.56 15.64 -6.99
CA THR A 560 6.44 15.92 -6.07
C THR A 560 5.28 14.94 -6.29
N GLY A 561 5.42 13.98 -7.20
CA GLY A 561 4.40 12.97 -7.53
C GLY A 561 4.41 11.75 -6.60
N THR A 562 3.35 10.96 -6.70
CA THR A 562 3.17 9.72 -5.93
C THR A 562 3.83 8.49 -6.58
N ASP A 563 4.30 8.61 -7.82
CA ASP A 563 4.87 7.51 -8.60
C ASP A 563 6.40 7.59 -8.64
N ILE A 564 7.03 6.74 -7.84
CA ILE A 564 8.48 6.64 -7.70
C ILE A 564 9.06 5.58 -8.64
N GLU A 565 8.26 4.64 -9.12
CA GLU A 565 8.69 3.57 -10.01
C GLU A 565 9.52 4.05 -11.21
N PRO A 566 9.18 5.17 -11.89
CA PRO A 566 10.00 5.67 -12.98
C PRO A 566 11.44 6.01 -12.58
N HIS A 567 11.66 6.51 -11.35
CA HIS A 567 13.00 6.83 -10.86
C HIS A 567 13.83 5.58 -10.56
N GLN A 568 13.19 4.49 -10.09
CA GLN A 568 13.85 3.21 -9.85
C GLN A 568 14.57 2.70 -11.13
N TYR A 569 13.96 2.93 -12.28
CA TYR A 569 14.50 2.49 -13.57
C TYR A 569 15.41 3.51 -14.26
N THR A 570 15.60 4.70 -13.69
CA THR A 570 16.52 5.70 -14.27
C THR A 570 17.98 5.30 -14.06
N HIS A 571 18.35 4.91 -12.85
CA HIS A 571 19.71 4.47 -12.52
C HIS A 571 19.67 3.29 -11.54
N PRO A 572 19.25 2.10 -12.02
CA PRO A 572 18.99 0.95 -11.17
C PRO A 572 20.22 0.41 -10.46
N THR A 573 21.44 0.66 -11.01
CA THR A 573 22.70 0.22 -10.42
C THR A 573 23.15 1.05 -9.22
N ASN A 574 22.48 2.18 -8.91
CA ASN A 574 22.82 3.04 -7.78
C ASN A 574 21.61 3.39 -6.93
N PRO A 575 21.44 2.75 -5.75
CA PRO A 575 20.29 2.95 -4.88
C PRO A 575 20.24 4.35 -4.25
N ARG A 576 21.36 5.09 -4.23
CA ARG A 576 21.43 6.43 -3.66
C ARG A 576 20.56 7.43 -4.44
N HIS A 577 20.56 7.36 -5.79
CA HIS A 577 19.67 8.20 -6.60
C HIS A 577 18.21 7.96 -6.28
N LEU A 578 17.78 6.70 -6.26
CA LEU A 578 16.41 6.33 -5.88
C LEU A 578 16.08 6.84 -4.47
N THR A 579 16.99 6.68 -3.51
CA THR A 579 16.79 7.16 -2.14
C THR A 579 16.59 8.66 -2.07
N ILE A 580 17.39 9.44 -2.80
CA ILE A 580 17.24 10.90 -2.87
C ILE A 580 15.85 11.25 -3.42
N CYS A 581 15.42 10.63 -4.51
CA CYS A 581 14.09 10.85 -5.09
C CYS A 581 12.97 10.46 -4.11
N LEU A 582 13.13 9.34 -3.41
CA LEU A 582 12.18 8.87 -2.40
C LEU A 582 12.06 9.83 -1.23
N LEU A 583 13.17 10.24 -0.66
CA LEU A 583 13.17 11.15 0.49
C LEU A 583 12.55 12.50 0.14
N THR A 584 12.75 13.01 -1.07
CA THR A 584 12.14 14.27 -1.52
C THR A 584 10.65 14.17 -1.80
N SER A 585 10.18 13.04 -2.31
CA SER A 585 8.77 12.86 -2.68
C SER A 585 7.85 12.62 -1.48
N GLN A 586 8.36 12.02 -0.41
CA GLN A 586 7.54 11.54 0.71
C GLN A 586 7.04 12.62 1.68
N TRP A 587 7.70 13.75 1.77
CA TRP A 587 7.43 14.71 2.85
C TRP A 587 6.37 15.74 2.55
N TYR A 588 5.84 15.76 1.34
CA TYR A 588 4.79 16.70 0.99
C TYR A 588 3.37 16.28 1.43
N LYS A 589 3.16 15.02 1.90
CA LYS A 589 1.85 14.53 2.35
C LYS A 589 2.01 13.61 3.57
N GLN A 590 1.89 14.19 4.75
CA GLN A 590 2.10 13.51 6.05
C GLN A 590 1.18 12.31 6.35
N ASP A 591 0.06 12.11 5.65
CA ASP A 591 -0.95 11.10 6.03
C ASP A 591 -1.26 10.02 4.98
N SER A 592 -0.68 10.04 3.79
CA SER A 592 -1.12 9.13 2.71
C SER A 592 -0.02 8.47 1.89
N GLN A 593 1.26 8.58 2.26
CA GLN A 593 2.33 8.06 1.43
C GLN A 593 2.84 6.71 1.88
N GLN A 594 2.80 5.82 0.92
CA GLN A 594 3.27 4.46 0.99
C GLN A 594 4.61 4.39 0.28
N LEU A 595 5.68 4.12 1.02
CA LEU A 595 6.83 3.48 0.40
C LEU A 595 6.32 2.21 -0.24
N THR A 596 6.50 2.08 -1.55
CA THR A 596 6.07 0.84 -2.20
C THR A 596 7.05 -0.28 -1.83
N PRO A 597 6.58 -1.51 -1.67
CA PRO A 597 7.47 -2.66 -1.44
C PRO A 597 8.61 -2.76 -2.47
N ASN A 598 8.37 -2.33 -3.71
CA ASN A 598 9.35 -2.32 -4.80
C ASN A 598 10.60 -1.48 -4.50
N CYS A 599 10.46 -0.40 -3.71
CA CYS A 599 11.61 0.44 -3.32
C CYS A 599 12.59 -0.32 -2.41
N TYR A 600 12.06 -1.12 -1.48
CA TYR A 600 12.90 -1.95 -0.61
C TYR A 600 13.50 -3.13 -1.38
N GLN A 601 12.74 -3.71 -2.30
CA GLN A 601 13.24 -4.76 -3.17
C GLN A 601 14.41 -4.26 -4.04
N ALA A 602 14.34 -3.04 -4.57
CA ALA A 602 15.45 -2.44 -5.31
C ALA A 602 16.71 -2.26 -4.44
N ILE A 603 16.55 -1.95 -3.14
CA ILE A 603 17.67 -1.83 -2.20
C ILE A 603 18.23 -3.21 -1.85
N THR A 604 17.40 -4.22 -1.63
CA THR A 604 17.84 -5.59 -1.27
C THR A 604 18.53 -6.33 -2.42
N GLN A 605 18.25 -5.95 -3.66
CA GLN A 605 18.88 -6.56 -4.84
C GLN A 605 20.28 -6.01 -5.12
N HIS A 606 20.69 -4.93 -4.43
CA HIS A 606 22.04 -4.41 -4.55
C HIS A 606 23.06 -5.31 -3.84
N THR A 607 24.08 -5.73 -4.57
CA THR A 607 25.21 -6.53 -4.06
C THR A 607 26.32 -5.67 -3.43
N ASN A 608 26.28 -4.36 -3.64
CA ASN A 608 27.28 -3.43 -3.12
C ASN A 608 26.91 -2.92 -1.73
N HIS A 609 27.91 -2.48 -0.98
CA HIS A 609 27.73 -1.83 0.32
C HIS A 609 26.86 -0.57 0.19
N LEU A 610 25.85 -0.45 1.07
CA LEU A 610 24.96 0.70 1.14
C LEU A 610 25.56 1.81 2.02
N ASP A 611 25.52 3.02 1.52
CA ASP A 611 25.95 4.22 2.26
C ASP A 611 24.91 4.69 3.29
N PRO A 612 25.30 5.52 4.29
CA PRO A 612 24.39 5.96 5.35
C PRO A 612 23.16 6.75 4.87
N LEU A 613 23.24 7.43 3.72
CA LEU A 613 22.11 8.16 3.17
C LEU A 613 21.06 7.18 2.63
N THR A 614 21.49 6.18 1.89
CA THR A 614 20.62 5.12 1.38
C THR A 614 19.99 4.32 2.54
N ALA A 615 20.79 4.04 3.56
CA ALA A 615 20.34 3.34 4.76
C ALA A 615 19.21 4.09 5.54
N GLN A 616 19.04 5.41 5.37
CA GLN A 616 17.96 6.16 6.04
C GLN A 616 16.56 5.68 5.70
N LEU A 617 16.37 5.02 4.55
CA LEU A 617 15.07 4.44 4.20
C LEU A 617 14.62 3.35 5.19
N LEU A 618 15.55 2.62 5.80
CA LEU A 618 15.24 1.51 6.72
C LEU A 618 14.60 1.99 8.02
N PRO A 619 15.21 2.91 8.81
CA PRO A 619 14.56 3.43 10.00
C PRO A 619 13.28 4.22 9.68
N LEU A 620 13.16 4.85 8.51
CA LEU A 620 11.92 5.49 8.09
C LEU A 620 10.81 4.45 7.86
N ALA A 621 11.12 3.34 7.19
CA ALA A 621 10.19 2.23 7.00
C ALA A 621 9.75 1.61 8.33
N MET A 622 10.70 1.36 9.24
CA MET A 622 10.43 0.88 10.60
C MET A 622 9.56 1.86 11.41
N GLY A 623 9.53 3.14 11.04
CA GLY A 623 8.69 4.18 11.63
C GLY A 623 7.31 4.35 10.97
N GLU A 624 6.99 3.61 9.93
CA GLU A 624 5.75 3.75 9.17
C GLU A 624 4.49 3.33 9.95
N ASN A 625 3.35 3.90 9.54
CA ASN A 625 2.07 3.59 10.17
C ASN A 625 1.58 2.17 9.83
N LYS A 626 1.86 1.71 8.60
CA LYS A 626 1.47 0.38 8.12
C LYS A 626 2.40 -0.69 8.65
N THR A 627 1.83 -1.72 9.27
CA THR A 627 2.59 -2.85 9.82
C THR A 627 3.40 -3.57 8.74
N GLU A 628 2.81 -3.78 7.55
CA GLU A 628 3.49 -4.43 6.42
C GLU A 628 4.81 -3.73 6.03
N LEU A 629 4.82 -2.39 6.01
CA LEU A 629 6.03 -1.62 5.69
C LEU A 629 7.06 -1.66 6.82
N ARG A 630 6.60 -1.65 8.09
CA ARG A 630 7.51 -1.81 9.24
C ARG A 630 8.19 -3.16 9.21
N THR A 631 7.42 -4.23 8.99
CA THR A 631 7.95 -5.59 8.87
C THR A 631 8.94 -5.69 7.72
N LEU A 632 8.58 -5.18 6.54
CA LEU A 632 9.46 -5.17 5.38
C LEU A 632 10.78 -4.41 5.64
N GLY A 633 10.70 -3.22 6.26
CA GLY A 633 11.89 -2.45 6.64
C GLY A 633 12.77 -3.19 7.65
N THR A 634 12.18 -3.88 8.61
CA THR A 634 12.87 -4.68 9.61
C THR A 634 13.57 -5.90 9.00
N GLU A 635 12.88 -6.65 8.15
CA GLU A 635 13.43 -7.79 7.43
C GLU A 635 14.56 -7.37 6.48
N THR A 636 14.37 -6.26 5.76
CA THR A 636 15.38 -5.70 4.87
C THR A 636 16.64 -5.31 5.64
N LEU A 637 16.49 -4.61 6.78
CA LEU A 637 17.62 -4.25 7.65
C LEU A 637 18.38 -5.49 8.10
N ASN A 638 17.66 -6.52 8.60
CA ASN A 638 18.27 -7.76 9.04
C ASN A 638 19.05 -8.44 7.89
N ASN A 639 18.44 -8.54 6.72
CA ASN A 639 19.07 -9.19 5.57
C ASN A 639 20.34 -8.46 5.12
N LEU A 640 20.28 -7.14 4.98
CA LEU A 640 21.44 -6.33 4.54
C LEU A 640 22.60 -6.40 5.55
N THR A 641 22.31 -6.39 6.84
CA THR A 641 23.36 -6.50 7.88
C THR A 641 23.94 -7.91 7.96
N THR A 642 23.11 -8.94 7.83
CA THR A 642 23.54 -10.35 7.83
C THR A 642 24.44 -10.66 6.63
N HIS A 643 24.15 -10.10 5.45
CA HIS A 643 24.96 -10.27 4.24
C HIS A 643 26.10 -9.26 4.12
N GLN A 644 26.39 -8.49 5.16
CA GLN A 644 27.46 -7.47 5.19
C GLN A 644 27.35 -6.38 4.12
N GLN A 645 26.15 -6.19 3.54
CA GLN A 645 25.84 -5.13 2.57
C GLN A 645 25.62 -3.78 3.26
N LEU A 646 25.37 -3.79 4.56
CA LEU A 646 25.26 -2.60 5.40
C LEU A 646 26.02 -2.84 6.73
N ASN A 647 27.02 -2.01 7.01
CA ASN A 647 27.75 -2.12 8.27
C ASN A 647 27.01 -1.45 9.43
N TYR A 648 27.44 -1.76 10.64
CA TYR A 648 26.78 -1.27 11.86
C TYR A 648 26.85 0.25 11.98
N ASN A 649 27.96 0.90 11.67
CA ASN A 649 28.14 2.35 11.83
C ASN A 649 27.23 3.14 10.87
N ASP A 650 27.09 2.67 9.64
CA ASP A 650 26.21 3.28 8.64
C ASP A 650 24.73 3.08 9.03
N THR A 651 24.40 1.91 9.58
CA THR A 651 23.08 1.62 10.15
C THR A 651 22.77 2.59 11.29
N LEU A 652 23.65 2.69 12.27
CA LEU A 652 23.48 3.58 13.41
C LEU A 652 23.34 5.04 12.96
N THR A 653 24.18 5.50 12.04
CA THR A 653 24.14 6.84 11.46
C THR A 653 22.78 7.13 10.82
N ALA A 654 22.23 6.17 10.09
CA ALA A 654 20.90 6.30 9.47
C ALA A 654 19.78 6.47 10.53
N PHE A 655 19.82 5.67 11.61
CA PHE A 655 18.87 5.79 12.73
C PHE A 655 19.00 7.14 13.43
N LEU A 656 20.21 7.57 13.77
CA LEU A 656 20.45 8.85 14.46
C LEU A 656 19.99 10.04 13.61
N THR A 657 20.22 10.00 12.31
CA THR A 657 19.82 11.05 11.37
C THR A 657 18.30 11.20 11.30
N THR A 658 17.58 10.08 11.32
CA THR A 658 16.12 10.04 11.14
C THR A 658 15.31 10.08 12.44
N ALA A 659 15.94 9.90 13.60
CA ALA A 659 15.27 9.76 14.91
C ALA A 659 14.28 10.88 15.24
N LYS A 660 14.56 12.12 14.81
CA LYS A 660 13.70 13.29 15.02
C LYS A 660 12.40 13.23 14.22
N THR A 661 12.37 12.45 13.15
CA THR A 661 11.25 12.38 12.19
C THR A 661 10.23 11.31 12.56
N ILE A 662 10.56 10.38 13.46
CA ILE A 662 9.84 9.14 13.70
C ILE A 662 9.04 9.17 14.99
N LYS A 663 7.89 8.50 14.99
CA LYS A 663 7.13 8.22 16.21
C LYS A 663 7.74 7.00 16.92
N LEU A 664 8.40 7.20 18.06
CA LEU A 664 9.18 6.16 18.77
C LEU A 664 8.37 4.91 19.18
N ASN A 665 7.06 5.04 19.36
CA ASN A 665 6.20 3.88 19.63
C ASN A 665 6.14 2.89 18.46
N ARG A 666 6.33 3.37 17.22
CA ARG A 666 6.40 2.51 16.02
C ARG A 666 7.75 1.81 15.93
N TRP A 667 8.83 2.52 16.25
CA TRP A 667 10.15 1.91 16.36
C TRP A 667 10.16 0.83 17.45
N ALA A 668 9.52 1.07 18.61
CA ALA A 668 9.42 0.06 19.65
C ALA A 668 8.82 -1.27 19.14
N GLN A 669 7.79 -1.19 18.29
CA GLN A 669 7.20 -2.37 17.64
C GLN A 669 8.18 -3.03 16.66
N ALA A 670 8.79 -2.24 15.76
CA ALA A 670 9.74 -2.75 14.78
C ALA A 670 10.99 -3.36 15.42
N PHE A 671 11.49 -2.81 16.53
CA PHE A 671 12.60 -3.38 17.29
C PHE A 671 12.22 -4.68 18.02
N ASN A 672 10.96 -4.88 18.40
CA ASN A 672 10.51 -6.19 18.88
C ASN A 672 10.53 -7.23 17.74
N ASP A 673 10.10 -6.83 16.54
CA ASP A 673 10.16 -7.71 15.36
C ASP A 673 11.62 -8.01 14.97
N LEU A 674 12.51 -7.01 15.01
CA LEU A 674 13.95 -7.20 14.77
C LEU A 674 14.60 -8.12 15.80
N ALA A 675 14.18 -8.04 17.06
CA ALA A 675 14.71 -8.91 18.11
C ALA A 675 14.39 -10.39 17.88
N ASN A 676 13.26 -10.69 17.22
CA ASN A 676 12.93 -12.06 16.82
C ASN A 676 13.82 -12.59 15.69
N LEU A 677 14.37 -11.71 14.86
CA LEU A 677 15.24 -12.04 13.73
C LEU A 677 16.72 -11.99 14.13
N ASN A 678 17.11 -10.94 14.85
CA ASN A 678 18.49 -10.67 15.27
C ASN A 678 18.51 -9.90 16.59
N PRO A 679 18.44 -10.62 17.72
CA PRO A 679 18.35 -10.00 19.04
C PRO A 679 19.56 -9.16 19.40
N GLN A 680 20.76 -9.57 18.97
CA GLN A 680 22.01 -8.84 19.25
C GLN A 680 22.06 -7.50 18.53
N LEU A 681 21.71 -7.48 17.24
CA LEU A 681 21.63 -6.24 16.44
C LEU A 681 20.57 -5.29 17.02
N SER A 682 19.38 -5.83 17.34
CA SER A 682 18.27 -5.04 17.89
C SER A 682 18.65 -4.36 19.21
N LEU A 683 19.17 -5.11 20.16
CA LEU A 683 19.56 -4.56 21.45
C LEU A 683 20.70 -3.56 21.32
N LYS A 684 21.73 -3.86 20.54
CA LYS A 684 22.86 -2.97 20.34
C LYS A 684 22.43 -1.63 19.75
N LEU A 685 21.59 -1.63 18.70
CA LEU A 685 21.04 -0.41 18.12
C LEU A 685 20.23 0.39 19.16
N LEU A 686 19.36 -0.26 19.93
CA LEU A 686 18.58 0.41 20.97
C LEU A 686 19.47 1.10 22.01
N LEU A 687 20.51 0.42 22.48
CA LEU A 687 21.42 0.97 23.50
C LEU A 687 22.23 2.17 22.96
N ASP A 688 22.58 2.18 21.67
CA ASP A 688 23.35 3.27 21.06
C ASP A 688 22.44 4.45 20.59
N ILE A 689 21.16 4.19 20.28
CA ILE A 689 20.20 5.21 19.90
C ILE A 689 19.63 5.97 21.11
N LEU A 690 19.28 5.27 22.20
CA LEU A 690 18.62 5.84 23.38
C LEU A 690 19.32 7.09 23.94
N PRO A 691 20.65 7.12 24.13
CA PRO A 691 21.36 8.26 24.69
C PRO A 691 21.25 9.55 23.87
N THR A 692 20.88 9.43 22.60
CA THR A 692 20.75 10.57 21.68
C THR A 692 19.34 11.17 21.65
N LEU A 693 18.36 10.49 22.24
CA LEU A 693 16.97 10.89 22.26
C LEU A 693 16.67 11.82 23.47
N ASN A 694 15.69 12.70 23.28
CA ASN A 694 15.18 13.47 24.42
C ASN A 694 14.39 12.55 25.36
N PRO A 695 14.74 12.44 26.68
CA PRO A 695 14.03 11.61 27.63
C PRO A 695 12.53 11.91 27.75
N ASN A 696 12.10 13.11 27.39
CA ASN A 696 10.70 13.55 27.44
C ASN A 696 9.98 13.42 26.08
N GLN A 697 10.62 12.83 25.08
CA GLN A 697 10.02 12.67 23.74
C GLN A 697 8.84 11.69 23.77
N PRO A 698 7.72 11.97 23.09
CA PRO A 698 6.59 11.06 23.01
C PRO A 698 6.99 9.68 22.48
N GLY A 699 6.60 8.63 23.20
CA GLY A 699 6.91 7.23 22.83
C GLY A 699 8.21 6.70 23.41
N ILE A 700 9.03 7.50 24.12
CA ILE A 700 10.28 7.05 24.73
C ILE A 700 10.03 5.94 25.76
N ASN A 701 8.91 6.00 26.51
CA ASN A 701 8.52 4.98 27.46
C ASN A 701 8.34 3.61 26.80
N LYS A 702 7.79 3.56 25.59
CA LYS A 702 7.60 2.30 24.84
C LYS A 702 8.93 1.76 24.32
N LEU A 703 9.78 2.65 23.79
CA LEU A 703 11.10 2.25 23.32
C LEU A 703 11.97 1.73 24.48
N LEU A 704 11.95 2.43 25.61
CA LEU A 704 12.68 2.00 26.83
C LEU A 704 12.14 0.71 27.42
N ALA A 705 10.81 0.49 27.38
CA ALA A 705 10.21 -0.79 27.76
C ALA A 705 10.73 -1.94 26.89
N THR A 706 10.74 -1.75 25.57
CA THR A 706 11.29 -2.73 24.61
C THR A 706 12.76 -3.02 24.89
N THR A 707 13.57 -1.97 25.13
CA THR A 707 15.00 -2.14 25.49
C THR A 707 15.18 -2.93 26.78
N THR A 708 14.39 -2.61 27.82
CA THR A 708 14.45 -3.31 29.11
C THR A 708 14.11 -4.78 28.95
N THR A 709 13.07 -5.11 28.18
CA THR A 709 12.66 -6.49 27.92
C THR A 709 13.77 -7.26 27.17
N GLN A 710 14.34 -6.68 26.12
CA GLN A 710 15.41 -7.30 25.35
C GLN A 710 16.70 -7.45 26.18
N TYR A 711 17.02 -6.46 27.00
CA TYR A 711 18.18 -6.53 27.90
C TYR A 711 18.01 -7.63 28.97
N THR A 712 16.80 -7.76 29.52
CA THR A 712 16.49 -8.87 30.47
C THR A 712 16.69 -10.23 29.81
N HIS A 713 16.16 -10.38 28.58
CA HIS A 713 16.34 -11.60 27.80
C HIS A 713 17.82 -11.88 27.51
N ALA A 714 18.58 -10.87 27.10
CA ALA A 714 20.01 -11.00 26.87
C ALA A 714 20.79 -11.43 28.14
N GLN A 715 20.40 -10.91 29.29
CA GLN A 715 20.99 -11.34 30.58
C GLN A 715 20.68 -12.80 30.91
N THR A 716 19.43 -13.23 30.72
CA THR A 716 19.06 -14.64 30.98
C THR A 716 19.80 -15.61 30.07
N GLN A 717 20.16 -15.16 28.87
CA GLN A 717 20.94 -15.91 27.90
C GLN A 717 22.46 -15.70 28.00
N GLY A 718 22.93 -14.88 28.95
CA GLY A 718 24.36 -14.68 29.23
C GLY A 718 25.15 -13.82 28.23
N TRP A 719 24.49 -13.06 27.33
CA TRP A 719 25.15 -12.24 26.31
C TRP A 719 24.87 -10.72 26.40
N ALA A 720 24.23 -10.27 27.50
CA ALA A 720 23.93 -8.84 27.66
C ALA A 720 25.21 -8.00 27.71
N PRO A 721 25.35 -6.98 26.83
CA PRO A 721 26.50 -6.09 26.88
C PRO A 721 26.39 -5.17 28.10
N PRO A 722 27.53 -4.72 28.70
CA PRO A 722 27.48 -3.68 29.73
C PRO A 722 26.98 -2.37 29.12
N LEU A 723 26.21 -1.61 29.90
CA LEU A 723 25.79 -0.28 29.47
C LEU A 723 26.99 0.67 29.42
N ASN A 724 27.12 1.41 28.32
CA ASN A 724 28.17 2.41 28.21
C ASN A 724 27.87 3.67 29.06
N GLN A 725 28.89 4.51 29.27
CA GLN A 725 28.80 5.72 30.09
C GLN A 725 27.73 6.70 29.58
N ASN A 726 27.55 6.82 28.26
CA ASN A 726 26.55 7.72 27.69
C ASN A 726 25.13 7.25 28.03
N THR A 727 24.89 5.94 27.94
CA THR A 727 23.60 5.34 28.34
C THR A 727 23.32 5.56 29.83
N HIS A 728 24.32 5.36 30.70
CA HIS A 728 24.16 5.65 32.13
C HIS A 728 23.85 7.12 32.40
N THR A 729 24.59 8.04 31.79
CA THR A 729 24.36 9.48 31.93
C THR A 729 22.96 9.86 31.48
N TRP A 730 22.49 9.32 30.37
CA TRP A 730 21.16 9.56 29.85
C TRP A 730 20.07 8.98 30.77
N LEU A 731 20.22 7.75 31.24
CA LEU A 731 19.28 7.13 32.18
C LEU A 731 19.20 7.88 33.51
N ASN A 732 20.26 8.57 33.96
CA ASN A 732 20.28 9.37 35.17
C ASN A 732 19.50 10.68 35.03
N GLN A 733 19.27 11.17 33.82
CA GLN A 733 18.40 12.33 33.57
C GLN A 733 16.90 11.99 33.75
N ILE A 734 16.54 10.70 33.77
CA ILE A 734 15.17 10.25 33.88
C ILE A 734 14.85 9.97 35.35
N THR A 735 14.18 10.92 35.99
CA THR A 735 13.82 10.89 37.43
C THR A 735 12.30 10.89 37.62
N GLY A 736 11.85 10.62 38.84
CA GLY A 736 10.44 10.65 39.23
C GLY A 736 9.76 9.29 39.18
N THR A 737 8.43 9.26 39.19
CA THR A 737 7.59 8.05 39.34
C THR A 737 6.90 7.59 38.05
N THR A 738 7.22 8.22 36.92
CA THR A 738 6.62 7.90 35.61
C THR A 738 7.00 6.48 35.14
N GLN A 739 6.24 5.93 34.21
CA GLN A 739 6.59 4.64 33.58
C GLN A 739 7.98 4.65 32.94
N THR A 740 8.36 5.80 32.34
CA THR A 740 9.70 5.99 31.78
C THR A 740 10.77 5.84 32.85
N ALA A 741 10.57 6.48 34.02
CA ALA A 741 11.49 6.40 35.15
C ALA A 741 11.60 4.96 35.73
N LYS A 742 10.48 4.24 35.77
CA LYS A 742 10.47 2.83 36.21
C LYS A 742 11.32 1.96 35.28
N TYR A 743 11.14 2.04 33.99
CA TYR A 743 11.95 1.29 33.01
C TYR A 743 13.44 1.69 33.06
N ALA A 744 13.74 2.99 33.19
CA ALA A 744 15.10 3.47 33.33
C ALA A 744 15.78 2.89 34.59
N HIS A 745 15.06 2.87 35.72
CA HIS A 745 15.54 2.27 36.97
C HIS A 745 15.77 0.78 36.82
N THR A 746 14.82 0.06 36.24
CA THR A 746 14.94 -1.37 35.99
C THR A 746 16.17 -1.69 35.15
N LEU A 747 16.38 -0.94 34.02
CA LEU A 747 17.52 -1.17 33.16
C LEU A 747 18.86 -0.95 33.87
N LYS A 748 18.96 0.10 34.74
CA LYS A 748 20.14 0.33 35.57
C LYS A 748 20.39 -0.82 36.58
N GLN A 749 19.33 -1.32 37.21
CA GLN A 749 19.43 -2.45 38.14
C GLN A 749 19.87 -3.74 37.43
N LEU A 750 19.39 -3.98 36.23
CA LEU A 750 19.79 -5.13 35.44
C LEU A 750 21.29 -5.05 35.09
N ASP A 751 21.79 -3.89 34.71
CA ASP A 751 23.20 -3.71 34.36
C ASP A 751 24.13 -3.94 35.59
N THR A 752 23.75 -3.47 36.78
CA THR A 752 24.55 -3.73 38.01
C THR A 752 24.66 -5.21 38.39
N LYS A 753 23.69 -6.03 37.93
CA LYS A 753 23.71 -7.48 38.11
C LYS A 753 24.43 -8.23 37.02
N ASN A 754 24.90 -7.53 35.96
CA ASN A 754 25.56 -8.14 34.83
C ASN A 754 26.99 -8.59 35.19
N PRO A 755 27.33 -9.89 35.11
CA PRO A 755 28.65 -10.40 35.43
C PRO A 755 29.78 -9.79 34.60
N THR A 756 29.52 -9.46 33.35
CA THR A 756 30.49 -8.85 32.43
C THR A 756 30.84 -7.40 32.77
N ALA A 757 29.94 -6.67 33.44
CA ALA A 757 30.18 -5.32 33.92
C ALA A 757 31.15 -5.25 35.11
N ARG A 758 31.31 -6.35 35.89
CA ARG A 758 32.19 -6.40 37.07
C ARG A 758 33.68 -6.44 36.73
N HIS A 759 34.04 -6.86 35.53
CA HIS A 759 35.46 -6.95 35.08
C HIS A 759 36.03 -5.67 34.50
N GLN A 760 35.21 -4.61 34.27
CA GLN A 760 35.66 -3.33 33.71
C GLN A 760 35.83 -2.18 34.70
N LYS A 761 35.80 -2.43 36.04
CA LYS A 761 36.21 -1.38 36.96
C LYS A 761 37.71 -1.16 36.83
N PRO A 762 38.16 0.08 36.48
CA PRO A 762 39.60 0.36 36.49
C PRO A 762 40.15 0.09 37.88
N HIS A 763 41.20 -0.70 37.98
CA HIS A 763 42.04 -0.75 39.17
C HIS A 763 42.47 0.70 39.46
N SER A 764 41.82 1.33 40.46
CA SER A 764 42.37 2.55 41.05
C SER A 764 43.75 2.20 41.53
N ALA A 765 44.75 2.78 40.91
CA ALA A 765 46.13 2.76 41.34
C ALA A 765 46.16 3.24 42.82
N ARG A 766 46.38 2.32 43.75
CA ARG A 766 46.94 2.61 45.05
C ARG A 766 48.46 2.52 44.87
N GLY A 767 49.09 3.62 44.95
CA GLY A 767 50.52 3.80 45.02
C GLY A 767 50.80 5.27 45.16
#